data_41fa77132987a9a2cbc6c31b6b746c9d
#
_entry.id   41fa77132987a9a2cbc6c31b6b746c9d
#
_cell.length_a   1.000
_cell.length_b   1.000
_cell.length_c   1.000
_cell.angle_alpha   90.00
_cell.angle_beta   90.00
_cell.angle_gamma   90.00
#
_symmetry.space_group_name_H-M   'P 1'
#
loop_
_entity.id
_entity.type
_entity.pdbx_description
1 polymer ?
#
loop_
_entity_poly.entity_id
_entity_poly.type
_entity_poly.pdbx_seq_one_letter_code
_entity_poly.pdbx_strand_id
1 'polypeptide(L)'
;MTHDSNAGASRLDRRQFIKITALAGGGLLVASGFDTAEHLAVADAAPTTGLAPVADFAPNVFVSIAPSGVVTLIAPNSEMGQGIKTSLPMIIAEELDVKWEQVTVVQGDLNPAYGRQFSVGSGSTVANFVAMRRAGAAARAALVEAAALEWNVKASECTTADGVVTHAASNRTATYGALATKAAQLAAPANVTLKDPSTFKLLGTRIAGVDNRKIVKGAPLFGIDVTLPGMLYATYTKCPVFGGEVGSANLDVVKAKPGVRDAFILSGIAGLPSGVAVVADSTWNAFSATKALKVQWNEGPHVSQSSSEMAEQAVALAKANAPTSLPSGARAVDAVYHYPFLAHATLEPQNCTAWFKDGVMEMWTPTQIPSSGQGLVMKGLGLSAKNVKVHITRLGGGFGRRGSNEFSIEAAAIAQRFAGTPIKLTWTREQDFAHDNYRSNGWHFFSAALDGTGTVVALHDAFVKMQGGPGDMTAEGFPFTAIPGSQVRSGKLRGGVPTGYWRAPGDNGNVWATQSFMDELAHAAGKEPLAFTLDMLATVPASPRFDATKMMAVLKLATEKANWGQKRPRGEGQGFAICFANNAYVAIVADVAVSQTGALTIKKLTAAVDAGTIVNLSGAEAQVQGSMLDGISAAWFQKVTIERGAAAQTNFNKYPMLRMNHAPPVVDVHFITSSAPPTGLGEPALPPAAPAVCNAIFAATGKRIRTLPIADGTLRWT
;
A
#
# COMPACT_ATOMS: atom_id res chain seq x y z
N MET A 1 -27.28 5.52 -40.00
CA MET A 1 -26.20 4.57 -40.30
C MET A 1 -25.72 4.01 -38.99
N THR A 2 -26.22 2.86 -38.65
CA THR A 2 -25.97 2.08 -37.47
C THR A 2 -24.64 1.31 -37.66
N HIS A 3 -23.70 1.44 -36.76
CA HIS A 3 -22.60 0.49 -36.64
C HIS A 3 -22.73 -0.27 -35.33
N ASP A 4 -23.23 -1.48 -35.46
CA ASP A 4 -23.06 -2.57 -34.50
C ASP A 4 -21.56 -2.93 -34.41
N SER A 5 -21.01 -2.93 -33.22
CA SER A 5 -19.76 -3.62 -32.91
C SER A 5 -19.99 -4.58 -31.74
N ASN A 6 -20.50 -5.74 -32.11
CA ASN A 6 -20.59 -6.91 -31.22
C ASN A 6 -19.22 -7.60 -31.21
N ALA A 7 -18.34 -7.26 -30.26
CA ALA A 7 -17.10 -7.99 -30.02
C ALA A 7 -17.42 -9.18 -29.11
N GLY A 8 -17.50 -10.36 -29.72
CA GLY A 8 -17.80 -11.62 -29.10
C GLY A 8 -16.82 -11.95 -27.96
N ALA A 9 -17.36 -12.03 -26.76
CA ALA A 9 -16.71 -12.72 -25.65
C ALA A 9 -16.64 -14.21 -26.01
N SER A 10 -15.45 -14.71 -26.32
CA SER A 10 -15.21 -16.14 -26.53
C SER A 10 -15.51 -16.86 -25.22
N ARG A 11 -16.62 -17.58 -25.18
CA ARG A 11 -16.92 -18.56 -24.13
C ARG A 11 -15.85 -19.63 -24.21
N LEU A 12 -14.93 -19.64 -23.25
CA LEU A 12 -13.97 -20.74 -23.06
C LEU A 12 -14.75 -22.04 -22.85
N ASP A 13 -14.49 -23.02 -23.68
CA ASP A 13 -15.09 -24.35 -23.59
C ASP A 13 -14.63 -25.02 -22.28
N ARG A 14 -15.59 -25.62 -21.54
CA ARG A 14 -15.36 -26.27 -20.25
C ARG A 14 -14.26 -27.35 -20.25
N ARG A 15 -13.89 -27.88 -21.42
CA ARG A 15 -12.82 -28.87 -21.60
C ARG A 15 -11.41 -28.27 -21.66
N GLN A 16 -11.27 -26.97 -21.91
CA GLN A 16 -9.97 -26.28 -21.90
C GLN A 16 -9.60 -25.77 -20.50
N PHE A 17 -10.51 -25.86 -19.53
CA PHE A 17 -10.33 -25.30 -18.20
C PHE A 17 -9.52 -26.20 -17.24
N ILE A 18 -9.31 -27.49 -17.58
CA ILE A 18 -8.63 -28.44 -16.70
C ILE A 18 -7.62 -29.25 -17.52
N LYS A 19 -6.37 -28.79 -17.64
CA LYS A 19 -5.20 -29.66 -17.86
C LYS A 19 -4.49 -29.84 -16.54
N ILE A 20 -4.54 -31.06 -16.06
CA ILE A 20 -3.92 -31.52 -14.82
C ILE A 20 -2.48 -31.92 -15.16
N THR A 21 -1.49 -31.31 -14.52
CA THR A 21 -0.10 -31.75 -14.61
C THR A 21 0.31 -32.28 -13.24
N ALA A 22 0.62 -33.56 -13.17
CA ALA A 22 1.17 -34.19 -11.97
C ALA A 22 2.66 -33.83 -11.85
N LEU A 23 3.07 -33.26 -10.73
CA LEU A 23 4.48 -33.07 -10.38
C LEU A 23 4.96 -34.25 -9.52
N ALA A 24 6.18 -34.69 -9.80
CA ALA A 24 6.84 -35.75 -9.03
C ALA A 24 6.96 -35.30 -7.56
N GLY A 25 6.21 -35.97 -6.68
CA GLY A 25 6.13 -35.63 -5.26
C GLY A 25 4.71 -35.58 -4.71
N GLY A 26 3.69 -35.87 -5.52
CA GLY A 26 2.32 -36.07 -5.04
C GLY A 26 1.50 -34.79 -4.81
N GLY A 27 1.83 -33.67 -5.47
CA GLY A 27 1.03 -32.46 -5.43
C GLY A 27 0.51 -32.07 -6.81
N LEU A 28 -0.77 -31.71 -6.93
CA LEU A 28 -1.39 -31.23 -8.15
C LEU A 28 -1.53 -29.72 -8.13
N LEU A 29 -0.99 -29.07 -9.17
CA LEU A 29 -1.22 -27.65 -9.42
C LEU A 29 -2.14 -27.50 -10.63
N VAL A 30 -3.26 -26.81 -10.49
CA VAL A 30 -4.13 -26.48 -11.62
C VAL A 30 -3.64 -25.19 -12.25
N ALA A 31 -3.06 -25.31 -13.44
CA ALA A 31 -2.79 -24.17 -14.28
C ALA A 31 -3.89 -24.00 -15.31
N SER A 32 -4.55 -22.87 -15.33
CA SER A 32 -5.44 -22.47 -16.42
C SER A 32 -4.62 -22.12 -17.65
N GLY A 33 -4.54 -23.01 -18.62
CA GLY A 33 -4.30 -22.69 -20.03
C GLY A 33 -2.95 -22.07 -20.46
N PHE A 34 -1.94 -21.98 -19.59
CA PHE A 34 -0.58 -21.54 -19.93
C PHE A 34 0.44 -22.54 -19.41
N ASP A 35 1.45 -22.85 -20.22
CA ASP A 35 2.56 -23.74 -19.88
C ASP A 35 3.32 -23.19 -18.67
N THR A 36 2.98 -23.64 -17.46
CA THR A 36 3.69 -23.30 -16.22
C THR A 36 4.42 -24.50 -15.61
N ALA A 37 4.48 -25.63 -16.31
CA ALA A 37 5.03 -26.88 -15.78
C ALA A 37 6.54 -26.86 -15.49
N GLU A 38 7.28 -25.89 -16.04
CA GLU A 38 8.76 -25.87 -15.93
C GLU A 38 9.32 -25.00 -14.79
N HIS A 39 8.50 -24.21 -14.07
CA HIS A 39 9.04 -23.17 -13.17
C HIS A 39 8.78 -23.36 -11.67
N LEU A 40 8.28 -24.51 -11.25
CA LEU A 40 8.12 -24.85 -9.82
C LEU A 40 9.10 -25.92 -9.33
N ALA A 41 10.33 -25.87 -9.83
CA ALA A 41 11.41 -26.70 -9.28
C ALA A 41 12.01 -25.98 -8.06
N VAL A 42 11.43 -26.18 -6.89
CA VAL A 42 12.10 -25.95 -5.61
C VAL A 42 11.77 -27.09 -4.67
N ALA A 43 12.77 -27.86 -4.43
CA ALA A 43 13.02 -28.85 -3.41
C ALA A 43 13.27 -30.27 -3.96
N ASP A 44 14.52 -30.66 -3.92
CA ASP A 44 14.98 -32.04 -4.06
C ASP A 44 14.22 -32.94 -3.08
N ALA A 45 13.41 -33.85 -3.62
CA ALA A 45 12.99 -35.06 -2.93
C ALA A 45 13.31 -36.24 -3.85
N ALA A 46 14.07 -37.19 -3.31
CA ALA A 46 14.51 -38.41 -3.98
C ALA A 46 13.32 -39.22 -4.57
N PRO A 47 13.53 -39.95 -5.68
CA PRO A 47 12.45 -40.69 -6.35
C PRO A 47 12.05 -41.92 -5.54
N THR A 48 10.78 -41.96 -5.13
CA THR A 48 10.15 -43.19 -4.63
C THR A 48 9.39 -43.87 -5.76
N THR A 49 9.68 -45.13 -5.93
CA THR A 49 9.18 -46.04 -6.97
C THR A 49 7.68 -46.29 -6.88
N GLY A 50 6.94 -46.08 -7.98
CA GLY A 50 5.95 -46.98 -8.51
C GLY A 50 4.57 -47.02 -7.88
N LEU A 51 3.85 -45.87 -7.82
CA LEU A 51 2.37 -45.82 -7.86
C LEU A 51 1.99 -44.63 -8.73
N ALA A 52 0.93 -44.75 -9.55
CA ALA A 52 0.41 -43.62 -10.30
C ALA A 52 0.05 -42.48 -9.31
N PRO A 53 0.46 -41.22 -9.57
CA PRO A 53 0.17 -40.12 -8.63
C PRO A 53 -1.34 -39.94 -8.50
N VAL A 54 -1.83 -39.99 -7.27
CA VAL A 54 -3.21 -39.65 -6.95
C VAL A 54 -3.37 -38.14 -7.07
N ALA A 55 -4.34 -37.72 -7.89
CA ALA A 55 -4.52 -36.29 -8.21
C ALA A 55 -5.07 -35.52 -6.98
N ASP A 56 -4.50 -34.34 -6.72
CA ASP A 56 -5.02 -33.38 -5.75
C ASP A 56 -6.39 -32.85 -6.18
N PHE A 57 -7.22 -32.46 -5.21
CA PHE A 57 -8.45 -31.74 -5.46
C PHE A 57 -8.15 -30.24 -5.58
N ALA A 58 -8.37 -29.68 -6.75
CA ALA A 58 -8.16 -28.26 -7.03
C ALA A 58 -9.41 -27.64 -7.68
N PRO A 59 -10.40 -27.24 -6.87
CA PRO A 59 -11.72 -26.79 -7.34
C PRO A 59 -11.67 -25.42 -8.02
N ASN A 60 -10.63 -24.65 -7.79
CA ASN A 60 -10.41 -23.30 -8.36
C ASN A 60 -8.93 -22.92 -8.29
N VAL A 61 -8.58 -21.75 -8.86
CA VAL A 61 -7.19 -21.27 -8.94
C VAL A 61 -6.56 -20.92 -7.59
N PHE A 62 -7.33 -20.86 -6.50
CA PHE A 62 -6.85 -20.45 -5.18
C PHE A 62 -6.66 -21.59 -4.20
N VAL A 63 -7.25 -22.75 -4.46
CA VAL A 63 -7.31 -23.87 -3.50
C VAL A 63 -6.81 -25.15 -4.14
N SER A 64 -5.89 -25.83 -3.47
CA SER A 64 -5.49 -27.21 -3.78
C SER A 64 -5.44 -28.02 -2.49
N ILE A 65 -5.96 -29.24 -2.50
CA ILE A 65 -5.99 -30.17 -1.36
C ILE A 65 -5.36 -31.49 -1.78
N ALA A 66 -4.25 -31.83 -1.16
CA ALA A 66 -3.57 -33.09 -1.38
C ALA A 66 -4.29 -34.24 -0.68
N PRO A 67 -4.17 -35.49 -1.18
CA PRO A 67 -4.67 -36.69 -0.47
C PRO A 67 -4.08 -36.86 0.93
N SER A 68 -2.91 -36.30 1.19
CA SER A 68 -2.29 -36.22 2.52
C SER A 68 -3.03 -35.32 3.52
N GLY A 69 -3.99 -34.50 3.04
CA GLY A 69 -4.71 -33.50 3.83
C GLY A 69 -4.06 -32.12 3.88
N VAL A 70 -2.92 -31.92 3.21
CA VAL A 70 -2.31 -30.59 3.10
C VAL A 70 -3.17 -29.70 2.21
N VAL A 71 -3.54 -28.53 2.72
CA VAL A 71 -4.32 -27.51 2.00
C VAL A 71 -3.37 -26.40 1.54
N THR A 72 -3.23 -26.23 0.24
CA THR A 72 -2.43 -25.13 -0.34
C THR A 72 -3.36 -24.02 -0.81
N LEU A 73 -3.12 -22.81 -0.31
CA LEU A 73 -3.88 -21.60 -0.65
C LEU A 73 -2.99 -20.59 -1.32
N ILE A 74 -3.47 -20.02 -2.44
CA ILE A 74 -2.74 -18.99 -3.19
C ILE A 74 -3.09 -17.60 -2.66
N ALA A 75 -2.07 -16.82 -2.28
CA ALA A 75 -2.17 -15.41 -1.99
C ALA A 75 -1.83 -14.60 -3.26
N PRO A 76 -2.80 -13.99 -3.93
CA PRO A 76 -2.57 -13.39 -5.25
C PRO A 76 -1.92 -12.01 -5.20
N ASN A 77 -2.05 -11.26 -4.10
CA ASN A 77 -1.60 -9.88 -3.99
C ASN A 77 -0.19 -9.77 -3.40
N SER A 78 0.52 -8.72 -3.81
CA SER A 78 1.86 -8.41 -3.34
C SER A 78 1.90 -8.15 -1.83
N GLU A 79 2.85 -8.75 -1.12
CA GLU A 79 3.09 -8.60 0.32
C GLU A 79 4.24 -7.64 0.58
N MET A 80 3.98 -6.54 1.31
CA MET A 80 4.96 -5.51 1.64
C MET A 80 5.05 -5.19 3.15
N GLY A 81 4.53 -6.11 3.99
CA GLY A 81 4.45 -5.97 5.44
C GLY A 81 3.04 -5.67 5.97
N GLN A 82 2.05 -5.51 5.07
CA GLN A 82 0.66 -5.24 5.45
C GLN A 82 -0.13 -6.49 5.84
N GLY A 83 0.41 -7.70 5.64
CA GLY A 83 -0.20 -8.95 6.07
C GLY A 83 -1.20 -9.56 5.08
N ILE A 84 -1.30 -9.04 3.84
CA ILE A 84 -2.29 -9.51 2.85
C ILE A 84 -2.06 -10.97 2.44
N LYS A 85 -0.79 -11.43 2.41
CA LYS A 85 -0.43 -12.83 2.13
C LYS A 85 -0.96 -13.80 3.18
N THR A 86 -1.28 -13.31 4.38
CA THR A 86 -1.93 -14.08 5.44
C THR A 86 -3.44 -13.91 5.38
N SER A 87 -3.92 -12.66 5.28
CA SER A 87 -5.34 -12.33 5.41
C SER A 87 -6.22 -12.90 4.30
N LEU A 88 -5.78 -12.86 3.02
CA LEU A 88 -6.60 -13.43 1.94
C LEU A 88 -6.76 -14.94 2.06
N PRO A 89 -5.72 -15.74 2.32
CA PRO A 89 -5.89 -17.17 2.62
C PRO A 89 -6.74 -17.46 3.86
N MET A 90 -6.72 -16.61 4.91
CA MET A 90 -7.62 -16.78 6.06
C MET A 90 -9.09 -16.74 5.65
N ILE A 91 -9.47 -15.87 4.70
CA ILE A 91 -10.85 -15.76 4.20
C ILE A 91 -11.27 -17.07 3.50
N ILE A 92 -10.37 -17.65 2.71
CA ILE A 92 -10.61 -18.95 2.06
C ILE A 92 -10.74 -20.06 3.11
N ALA A 93 -9.81 -20.10 4.07
CA ALA A 93 -9.75 -21.14 5.11
C ALA A 93 -11.01 -21.12 6.01
N GLU A 94 -11.51 -19.90 6.35
CA GLU A 94 -12.77 -19.73 7.08
C GLU A 94 -13.95 -20.42 6.36
N GLU A 95 -14.14 -20.11 5.08
CA GLU A 95 -15.24 -20.68 4.29
C GLU A 95 -15.04 -22.16 3.99
N LEU A 96 -13.79 -22.60 3.91
CA LEU A 96 -13.43 -24.00 3.68
C LEU A 96 -13.57 -24.89 4.92
N ASP A 97 -13.69 -24.31 6.12
CA ASP A 97 -13.71 -25.03 7.40
C ASP A 97 -12.45 -25.86 7.67
N VAL A 98 -11.26 -25.33 7.40
CA VAL A 98 -10.00 -26.01 7.70
C VAL A 98 -9.27 -25.34 8.86
N LYS A 99 -8.51 -26.12 9.63
CA LYS A 99 -7.59 -25.58 10.64
C LYS A 99 -6.46 -24.81 9.96
N TRP A 100 -6.10 -23.65 10.51
CA TRP A 100 -5.03 -22.83 9.96
C TRP A 100 -3.68 -23.55 9.88
N GLU A 101 -3.42 -24.47 10.83
CA GLU A 101 -2.21 -25.28 10.89
C GLU A 101 -2.07 -26.27 9.73
N GLN A 102 -3.16 -26.60 9.04
CA GLN A 102 -3.19 -27.46 7.84
C GLN A 102 -2.91 -26.68 6.55
N VAL A 103 -2.85 -25.33 6.64
CA VAL A 103 -2.74 -24.44 5.47
C VAL A 103 -1.29 -24.13 5.14
N THR A 104 -0.92 -24.36 3.89
CA THR A 104 0.30 -23.84 3.28
C THR A 104 -0.06 -22.68 2.35
N VAL A 105 0.59 -21.53 2.53
CA VAL A 105 0.34 -20.33 1.70
C VAL A 105 1.45 -20.13 0.68
N VAL A 106 1.05 -19.98 -0.60
CA VAL A 106 1.95 -19.74 -1.72
C VAL A 106 1.65 -18.36 -2.33
N GLN A 107 2.68 -17.60 -2.69
CA GLN A 107 2.53 -16.35 -3.43
C GLN A 107 2.18 -16.68 -4.89
N GLY A 108 1.11 -16.09 -5.41
CA GLY A 108 0.76 -16.20 -6.82
C GLY A 108 1.54 -15.20 -7.68
N ASP A 109 1.95 -15.60 -8.86
CA ASP A 109 2.52 -14.74 -9.89
C ASP A 109 1.44 -13.88 -10.57
N LEU A 110 1.83 -12.94 -11.43
CA LEU A 110 0.85 -12.18 -12.20
C LEU A 110 0.07 -13.12 -13.14
N ASN A 111 -1.23 -13.28 -12.84
CA ASN A 111 -2.12 -14.12 -13.64
C ASN A 111 -3.54 -13.53 -13.63
N PRO A 112 -4.14 -13.24 -14.80
CA PRO A 112 -5.51 -12.72 -14.90
C PRO A 112 -6.57 -13.57 -14.21
N ALA A 113 -6.34 -14.88 -14.04
CA ALA A 113 -7.26 -15.78 -13.35
C ALA A 113 -7.45 -15.44 -11.86
N TYR A 114 -6.50 -14.74 -11.25
CA TYR A 114 -6.61 -14.28 -9.86
C TYR A 114 -7.41 -12.98 -9.71
N GLY A 115 -7.81 -12.35 -10.82
CA GLY A 115 -8.51 -11.07 -10.77
C GLY A 115 -7.59 -9.92 -10.37
N ARG A 116 -7.99 -9.11 -9.38
CA ARG A 116 -7.25 -7.90 -8.99
C ARG A 116 -6.07 -8.23 -8.08
N GLN A 117 -4.85 -8.07 -8.58
CA GLN A 117 -3.60 -8.32 -7.85
C GLN A 117 -2.89 -7.03 -7.36
N PHE A 118 -3.60 -5.90 -7.26
CA PHE A 118 -3.02 -4.63 -6.85
C PHE A 118 -3.01 -4.49 -5.33
N SER A 119 -1.87 -4.03 -4.77
CA SER A 119 -1.71 -3.71 -3.35
C SER A 119 -1.57 -2.19 -3.17
N VAL A 120 -2.66 -1.45 -3.45
CA VAL A 120 -2.75 0.01 -3.36
C VAL A 120 -4.13 0.45 -2.85
N GLY A 121 -4.23 1.68 -2.30
CA GLY A 121 -5.47 2.30 -1.86
C GLY A 121 -6.21 1.48 -0.80
N SER A 122 -5.50 0.76 0.04
CA SER A 122 -6.06 -0.15 1.06
C SER A 122 -7.07 -1.18 0.50
N GLY A 123 -7.08 -1.40 -0.82
CA GLY A 123 -8.16 -2.08 -1.54
C GLY A 123 -8.01 -3.60 -1.67
N SER A 124 -6.89 -4.21 -1.24
CA SER A 124 -6.64 -5.64 -1.51
C SER A 124 -7.66 -6.56 -0.84
N THR A 125 -7.95 -6.36 0.45
CA THR A 125 -8.98 -7.14 1.17
C THR A 125 -10.36 -6.85 0.61
N VAL A 126 -10.72 -5.58 0.47
CA VAL A 126 -12.04 -5.13 -0.03
C VAL A 126 -12.39 -5.76 -1.37
N ALA A 127 -11.46 -5.67 -2.33
CA ALA A 127 -11.71 -6.17 -3.69
C ALA A 127 -11.77 -7.70 -3.80
N ASN A 128 -11.09 -8.41 -2.89
CA ASN A 128 -10.98 -9.86 -2.97
C ASN A 128 -11.89 -10.59 -1.95
N PHE A 129 -12.49 -9.91 -0.97
CA PHE A 129 -13.21 -10.53 0.15
C PHE A 129 -14.28 -11.53 -0.32
N VAL A 130 -15.17 -11.11 -1.19
CA VAL A 130 -16.26 -11.98 -1.68
C VAL A 130 -15.73 -13.10 -2.57
N ALA A 131 -14.74 -12.83 -3.42
CA ALA A 131 -14.14 -13.83 -4.30
C ALA A 131 -13.42 -14.93 -3.51
N MET A 132 -12.65 -14.55 -2.47
CA MET A 132 -11.98 -15.51 -1.58
C MET A 132 -12.97 -16.35 -0.78
N ARG A 133 -14.05 -15.76 -0.27
CA ARG A 133 -15.13 -16.47 0.39
C ARG A 133 -15.76 -17.50 -0.54
N ARG A 134 -16.11 -17.09 -1.77
CA ARG A 134 -16.68 -18.02 -2.77
C ARG A 134 -15.72 -19.15 -3.11
N ALA A 135 -14.43 -18.88 -3.22
CA ALA A 135 -13.43 -19.91 -3.51
C ALA A 135 -13.38 -20.99 -2.41
N GLY A 136 -13.39 -20.59 -1.14
CA GLY A 136 -13.43 -21.51 0.00
C GLY A 136 -14.76 -22.30 0.07
N ALA A 137 -15.89 -21.60 -0.08
CA ALA A 137 -17.22 -22.21 -0.05
C ALA A 137 -17.45 -23.21 -1.20
N ALA A 138 -16.94 -22.92 -2.41
CA ALA A 138 -17.02 -23.85 -3.54
C ALA A 138 -16.22 -25.13 -3.31
N ALA A 139 -15.02 -24.99 -2.75
CA ALA A 139 -14.20 -26.15 -2.37
C ALA A 139 -14.88 -27.01 -1.30
N ARG A 140 -15.42 -26.38 -0.26
CA ARG A 140 -16.19 -27.07 0.79
C ARG A 140 -17.39 -27.80 0.20
N ALA A 141 -18.20 -27.15 -0.63
CA ALA A 141 -19.39 -27.74 -1.21
C ALA A 141 -19.07 -28.97 -2.08
N ALA A 142 -17.99 -28.95 -2.86
CA ALA A 142 -17.56 -30.09 -3.66
C ALA A 142 -17.08 -31.26 -2.80
N LEU A 143 -16.42 -31.00 -1.67
CA LEU A 143 -16.01 -32.05 -0.71
C LEU A 143 -17.22 -32.66 0.00
N VAL A 144 -18.19 -31.85 0.38
CA VAL A 144 -19.46 -32.32 0.95
C VAL A 144 -20.22 -33.20 -0.06
N GLU A 145 -20.29 -32.79 -1.31
CA GLU A 145 -20.92 -33.57 -2.38
C GLU A 145 -20.19 -34.91 -2.60
N ALA A 146 -18.86 -34.92 -2.60
CA ALA A 146 -18.06 -36.12 -2.72
C ALA A 146 -18.36 -37.13 -1.59
N ALA A 147 -18.48 -36.67 -0.35
CA ALA A 147 -18.85 -37.48 0.82
C ALA A 147 -20.29 -37.98 0.72
N ALA A 148 -21.23 -37.10 0.35
CA ALA A 148 -22.65 -37.45 0.21
C ALA A 148 -22.87 -38.56 -0.83
N LEU A 149 -22.22 -38.44 -2.00
CA LEU A 149 -22.23 -39.46 -3.05
C LEU A 149 -21.59 -40.79 -2.58
N GLU A 150 -20.51 -40.71 -1.79
CA GLU A 150 -19.86 -41.93 -1.26
C GLU A 150 -20.73 -42.64 -0.25
N TRP A 151 -21.44 -41.91 0.55
CA TRP A 151 -22.27 -42.46 1.63
C TRP A 151 -23.72 -42.71 1.22
N ASN A 152 -24.10 -42.33 0.01
CA ASN A 152 -25.46 -42.37 -0.51
C ASN A 152 -26.45 -41.65 0.42
N VAL A 153 -26.12 -40.40 0.79
CA VAL A 153 -26.94 -39.52 1.64
C VAL A 153 -27.09 -38.16 0.95
N LYS A 154 -27.94 -37.27 1.47
CA LYS A 154 -28.06 -35.91 0.92
C LYS A 154 -26.92 -35.01 1.40
N ALA A 155 -26.37 -34.18 0.51
CA ALA A 155 -25.35 -33.24 0.89
C ALA A 155 -25.79 -32.27 2.03
N SER A 156 -27.10 -31.97 2.12
CA SER A 156 -27.68 -31.12 3.18
C SER A 156 -27.68 -31.77 4.57
N GLU A 157 -27.46 -33.06 4.65
CA GLU A 157 -27.34 -33.82 5.90
C GLU A 157 -25.91 -33.91 6.41
N CYS A 158 -24.94 -33.43 5.60
CA CYS A 158 -23.54 -33.40 5.93
C CYS A 158 -23.13 -32.02 6.47
N THR A 159 -22.25 -32.02 7.47
CA THR A 159 -21.64 -30.82 8.05
C THR A 159 -20.13 -30.86 7.92
N THR A 160 -19.48 -29.71 8.05
CA THR A 160 -18.01 -29.59 7.98
C THR A 160 -17.46 -28.95 9.23
N ALA A 161 -16.31 -29.41 9.68
CA ALA A 161 -15.48 -28.75 10.68
C ALA A 161 -14.05 -29.27 10.58
N ASP A 162 -13.06 -28.38 10.77
CA ASP A 162 -11.64 -28.74 10.93
C ASP A 162 -11.05 -29.64 9.81
N GLY A 163 -11.54 -29.45 8.56
CA GLY A 163 -11.11 -30.26 7.41
C GLY A 163 -11.70 -31.67 7.35
N VAL A 164 -12.85 -31.87 8.00
CA VAL A 164 -13.59 -33.14 8.06
C VAL A 164 -15.05 -32.91 7.65
N VAL A 165 -15.58 -33.77 6.80
CA VAL A 165 -17.03 -33.90 6.54
C VAL A 165 -17.63 -34.93 7.48
N THR A 166 -18.79 -34.65 8.08
CA THR A 166 -19.52 -35.52 9.03
C THR A 166 -20.97 -35.67 8.59
N HIS A 167 -21.46 -36.89 8.58
CA HIS A 167 -22.88 -37.23 8.50
C HIS A 167 -23.32 -37.86 9.84
N ALA A 168 -23.94 -37.03 10.70
CA ALA A 168 -24.26 -37.38 12.08
C ALA A 168 -25.22 -38.58 12.18
N ALA A 169 -26.23 -38.66 11.30
CA ALA A 169 -27.25 -39.73 11.36
C ALA A 169 -26.68 -41.13 11.14
N SER A 170 -25.59 -41.29 10.37
CA SER A 170 -24.91 -42.57 10.17
C SER A 170 -23.57 -42.70 10.90
N ASN A 171 -23.19 -41.71 11.70
CA ASN A 171 -21.90 -41.58 12.40
C ASN A 171 -20.68 -41.78 11.50
N ARG A 172 -20.76 -41.28 10.22
CA ARG A 172 -19.66 -41.37 9.26
C ARG A 172 -18.89 -40.03 9.22
N THR A 173 -17.57 -40.13 9.08
CA THR A 173 -16.67 -38.98 8.89
C THR A 173 -15.65 -39.28 7.81
N ALA A 174 -15.22 -38.28 7.08
CA ALA A 174 -14.10 -38.36 6.14
C ALA A 174 -13.30 -37.06 6.15
N THR A 175 -11.97 -37.16 6.11
CA THR A 175 -11.09 -35.99 5.98
C THR A 175 -11.14 -35.44 4.55
N TYR A 176 -10.85 -34.18 4.39
CA TYR A 176 -10.76 -33.54 3.06
C TYR A 176 -9.73 -34.23 2.16
N GLY A 177 -8.61 -34.69 2.72
CA GLY A 177 -7.61 -35.46 1.97
C GLY A 177 -8.15 -36.76 1.43
N ALA A 178 -8.93 -37.51 2.24
CA ALA A 178 -9.56 -38.79 1.80
C ALA A 178 -10.59 -38.55 0.66
N LEU A 179 -11.27 -37.39 0.67
CA LEU A 179 -12.27 -37.05 -0.33
C LEU A 179 -11.68 -36.35 -1.57
N ALA A 180 -10.43 -35.88 -1.51
CA ALA A 180 -9.81 -35.02 -2.53
C ALA A 180 -9.90 -35.65 -3.93
N THR A 181 -9.53 -36.93 -4.09
CA THR A 181 -9.53 -37.61 -5.38
C THR A 181 -10.94 -37.73 -5.97
N LYS A 182 -11.96 -37.98 -5.14
CA LYS A 182 -13.34 -38.10 -5.57
C LYS A 182 -13.92 -36.71 -5.91
N ALA A 183 -13.66 -35.73 -5.06
CA ALA A 183 -14.07 -34.35 -5.29
C ALA A 183 -13.49 -33.74 -6.59
N ALA A 184 -12.26 -34.15 -6.96
CA ALA A 184 -11.61 -33.71 -8.21
C ALA A 184 -12.34 -34.20 -9.48
N GLN A 185 -13.18 -35.20 -9.38
CA GLN A 185 -13.99 -35.73 -10.51
C GLN A 185 -15.34 -35.00 -10.66
N LEU A 186 -15.72 -34.21 -9.67
CA LEU A 186 -17.00 -33.47 -9.66
C LEU A 186 -16.89 -32.12 -10.37
N ALA A 187 -17.99 -31.65 -10.95
CA ALA A 187 -18.07 -30.29 -11.44
C ALA A 187 -18.07 -29.31 -10.24
N ALA A 188 -17.27 -28.26 -10.32
CA ALA A 188 -17.30 -27.20 -9.32
C ALA A 188 -18.72 -26.59 -9.24
N PRO A 189 -19.31 -26.44 -8.04
CA PRO A 189 -20.66 -25.90 -7.90
C PRO A 189 -20.70 -24.43 -8.35
N ALA A 190 -21.69 -24.11 -9.18
CA ALA A 190 -21.85 -22.75 -9.71
C ALA A 190 -22.38 -21.77 -8.66
N ASN A 191 -23.24 -22.25 -7.78
CA ASN A 191 -23.85 -21.47 -6.70
C ASN A 191 -23.44 -22.07 -5.36
N VAL A 192 -22.92 -21.24 -4.46
CA VAL A 192 -22.50 -21.65 -3.12
C VAL A 192 -23.09 -20.71 -2.07
N THR A 193 -23.46 -21.30 -0.94
CA THR A 193 -23.90 -20.56 0.24
C THR A 193 -22.68 -20.19 1.06
N LEU A 194 -22.51 -18.89 1.32
CA LEU A 194 -21.46 -18.37 2.20
C LEU A 194 -21.91 -18.50 3.66
N LYS A 195 -20.95 -18.64 4.56
CA LYS A 195 -21.20 -18.60 6.01
C LYS A 195 -21.78 -17.24 6.42
N ASP A 196 -22.62 -17.24 7.45
CA ASP A 196 -23.00 -16.01 8.13
C ASP A 196 -21.79 -15.43 8.88
N PRO A 197 -21.49 -14.13 8.77
CA PRO A 197 -20.37 -13.51 9.48
C PRO A 197 -20.37 -13.74 11.00
N SER A 198 -21.54 -13.90 11.62
CA SER A 198 -21.67 -14.20 13.05
C SER A 198 -21.12 -15.59 13.44
N THR A 199 -20.92 -16.48 12.44
CA THR A 199 -20.40 -17.84 12.64
C THR A 199 -18.92 -17.99 12.38
N PHE A 200 -18.22 -16.90 12.06
CA PHE A 200 -16.78 -16.93 11.79
C PHE A 200 -15.99 -17.37 13.04
N LYS A 201 -15.01 -18.23 12.83
CA LYS A 201 -14.15 -18.79 13.88
C LYS A 201 -12.70 -18.35 13.72
N LEU A 202 -12.22 -18.22 12.48
CA LEU A 202 -10.87 -17.84 12.15
C LEU A 202 -10.74 -16.33 11.91
N LEU A 203 -11.71 -15.74 11.18
CA LEU A 203 -11.69 -14.30 10.96
C LEU A 203 -11.95 -13.55 12.28
N GLY A 204 -11.23 -12.44 12.47
CA GLY A 204 -11.21 -11.67 13.72
C GLY A 204 -10.21 -12.18 14.75
N THR A 205 -9.56 -13.30 14.54
CA THR A 205 -8.53 -13.82 15.45
C THR A 205 -7.13 -13.28 15.13
N ARG A 206 -6.17 -13.55 16.03
CA ARG A 206 -4.77 -13.14 15.89
C ARG A 206 -3.95 -14.23 15.23
N ILE A 207 -3.65 -14.09 13.95
CA ILE A 207 -2.79 -15.01 13.21
C ILE A 207 -1.48 -14.31 12.86
N ALA A 208 -0.35 -14.94 13.20
CA ALA A 208 0.97 -14.44 12.83
C ALA A 208 1.17 -14.47 11.31
N GLY A 209 1.86 -13.49 10.75
CA GLY A 209 2.18 -13.45 9.33
C GLY A 209 2.93 -14.71 8.89
N VAL A 210 2.48 -15.33 7.79
CA VAL A 210 2.98 -16.63 7.30
C VAL A 210 4.49 -16.66 7.00
N ASP A 211 5.07 -15.50 6.72
CA ASP A 211 6.51 -15.36 6.46
C ASP A 211 7.32 -14.88 7.67
N ASN A 212 6.70 -14.50 8.79
CA ASN A 212 7.40 -13.86 9.92
C ASN A 212 8.60 -14.68 10.42
N ARG A 213 8.40 -16.01 10.59
CA ARG A 213 9.49 -16.90 11.04
C ARG A 213 10.63 -16.97 10.01
N LYS A 214 10.32 -16.92 8.72
CA LYS A 214 11.31 -16.95 7.63
C LYS A 214 12.09 -15.63 7.62
N ILE A 215 11.40 -14.49 7.76
CA ILE A 215 12.01 -13.15 7.77
C ILE A 215 13.03 -13.03 8.89
N VAL A 216 12.66 -13.35 10.13
CA VAL A 216 13.56 -13.22 11.29
C VAL A 216 14.74 -14.20 11.26
N LYS A 217 14.68 -15.24 10.41
CA LYS A 217 15.76 -16.18 10.14
C LYS A 217 16.61 -15.82 8.93
N GLY A 218 16.31 -14.71 8.24
CA GLY A 218 17.05 -14.25 7.06
C GLY A 218 16.81 -15.10 5.80
N ALA A 219 15.65 -15.73 5.66
CA ALA A 219 15.32 -16.44 4.44
C ALA A 219 15.22 -15.47 3.23
N PRO A 220 15.66 -15.89 2.03
CA PRO A 220 15.67 -15.05 0.82
C PRO A 220 14.26 -14.93 0.24
N LEU A 221 13.50 -13.91 0.66
CA LEU A 221 12.11 -13.70 0.28
C LEU A 221 11.89 -12.45 -0.58
N PHE A 222 12.81 -11.48 -0.52
CA PHE A 222 12.66 -10.17 -1.12
C PHE A 222 13.19 -10.14 -2.56
N GLY A 223 12.81 -9.13 -3.32
CA GLY A 223 13.29 -8.96 -4.69
C GLY A 223 14.83 -8.88 -4.77
N ILE A 224 15.45 -8.20 -3.80
CA ILE A 224 16.90 -8.08 -3.71
C ILE A 224 17.60 -9.43 -3.46
N ASP A 225 16.92 -10.41 -2.90
CA ASP A 225 17.45 -11.73 -2.57
C ASP A 225 17.46 -12.69 -3.78
N VAL A 226 16.71 -12.40 -4.83
CA VAL A 226 16.58 -13.29 -6.01
C VAL A 226 17.96 -13.62 -6.57
N THR A 227 18.25 -14.90 -6.74
CA THR A 227 19.50 -15.38 -7.34
C THR A 227 19.19 -16.43 -8.40
N LEU A 228 19.73 -16.24 -9.59
CA LEU A 228 19.60 -17.16 -10.72
C LEU A 228 20.99 -17.61 -11.20
N PRO A 229 21.13 -18.85 -11.71
CA PRO A 229 22.41 -19.33 -12.21
C PRO A 229 22.98 -18.43 -13.32
N GLY A 230 24.27 -18.10 -13.23
CA GLY A 230 24.99 -17.32 -14.25
C GLY A 230 24.54 -15.84 -14.36
N MET A 231 23.80 -15.31 -13.39
CA MET A 231 23.32 -13.93 -13.44
C MET A 231 24.44 -12.91 -13.34
N LEU A 232 24.20 -11.73 -13.94
CA LEU A 232 25.00 -10.52 -13.79
C LEU A 232 24.24 -9.47 -12.99
N TYR A 233 24.97 -8.45 -12.56
CA TYR A 233 24.45 -7.40 -11.68
C TYR A 233 24.60 -6.04 -12.34
N ALA A 234 23.57 -5.21 -12.23
CA ALA A 234 23.56 -3.91 -12.87
C ALA A 234 23.21 -2.78 -11.90
N THR A 235 23.69 -1.59 -12.20
CA THR A 235 23.19 -0.33 -11.69
C THR A 235 22.87 0.59 -12.86
N TYR A 236 22.00 1.59 -12.62
CA TYR A 236 21.54 2.52 -13.65
C TYR A 236 21.59 3.95 -13.13
N THR A 237 22.47 4.76 -13.72
CA THR A 237 22.71 6.15 -13.30
C THR A 237 21.94 7.12 -14.19
N LYS A 238 21.09 7.93 -13.59
CA LYS A 238 20.24 8.94 -14.23
C LYS A 238 20.71 10.35 -13.88
N CYS A 239 20.29 11.35 -14.67
CA CYS A 239 20.56 12.76 -14.37
C CYS A 239 19.98 13.15 -13.01
N PRO A 240 20.73 13.79 -12.10
CA PRO A 240 20.19 14.28 -10.84
C PRO A 240 19.08 15.32 -11.01
N VAL A 241 19.15 16.14 -12.07
CA VAL A 241 18.11 17.10 -12.42
C VAL A 241 16.96 16.37 -13.11
N PHE A 242 15.74 16.61 -12.64
CA PHE A 242 14.55 15.96 -13.16
C PHE A 242 14.33 16.26 -14.64
N GLY A 243 14.15 15.19 -15.45
CA GLY A 243 13.97 15.31 -16.89
C GLY A 243 15.25 15.57 -17.68
N GLY A 244 16.43 15.57 -17.03
CA GLY A 244 17.70 15.67 -17.74
C GLY A 244 18.07 14.37 -18.47
N GLU A 245 18.94 14.49 -19.48
CA GLU A 245 19.36 13.42 -20.36
C GLU A 245 20.90 13.26 -20.40
N VAL A 246 21.36 12.09 -20.82
CA VAL A 246 22.79 11.83 -21.02
C VAL A 246 23.26 12.54 -22.28
N GLY A 247 24.22 13.47 -22.16
CA GLY A 247 24.94 14.03 -23.29
C GLY A 247 26.10 13.13 -23.72
N SER A 248 27.02 12.82 -22.80
CA SER A 248 28.13 11.89 -23.01
C SER A 248 28.60 11.26 -21.71
N ALA A 249 29.34 10.14 -21.78
CA ALA A 249 29.90 9.47 -20.61
C ALA A 249 31.27 8.82 -20.93
N ASN A 250 32.13 8.71 -19.91
CA ASN A 250 33.46 8.10 -20.02
C ASN A 250 33.38 6.55 -19.94
N LEU A 251 32.60 5.94 -20.84
CA LEU A 251 32.27 4.51 -20.78
C LEU A 251 33.51 3.58 -20.77
N ASP A 252 34.57 3.90 -21.55
CA ASP A 252 35.77 3.06 -21.65
C ASP A 252 36.51 2.97 -20.31
N VAL A 253 36.53 4.07 -19.53
CA VAL A 253 37.12 4.08 -18.18
C VAL A 253 36.35 3.18 -17.24
N VAL A 254 35.04 3.13 -17.37
CA VAL A 254 34.15 2.29 -16.55
C VAL A 254 34.27 0.83 -16.96
N LYS A 255 34.30 0.53 -18.29
CA LYS A 255 34.47 -0.83 -18.81
C LYS A 255 35.76 -1.47 -18.39
N ALA A 256 36.84 -0.67 -18.22
CA ALA A 256 38.14 -1.16 -17.77
C ALA A 256 38.20 -1.50 -16.26
N LYS A 257 37.15 -1.30 -15.49
CA LYS A 257 37.13 -1.61 -14.04
C LYS A 257 36.98 -3.11 -13.80
N PRO A 258 37.59 -3.64 -12.72
CA PRO A 258 37.50 -5.07 -12.38
C PRO A 258 36.06 -5.57 -12.31
N GLY A 259 35.81 -6.71 -12.94
CA GLY A 259 34.51 -7.39 -12.93
C GLY A 259 33.40 -6.72 -13.76
N VAL A 260 33.68 -5.60 -14.44
CA VAL A 260 32.72 -4.99 -15.36
C VAL A 260 32.62 -5.78 -16.64
N ARG A 261 31.41 -6.05 -17.09
CA ARG A 261 31.12 -6.77 -18.33
C ARG A 261 30.77 -5.81 -19.47
N ASP A 262 30.03 -4.75 -19.18
CA ASP A 262 29.75 -3.67 -20.14
C ASP A 262 29.28 -2.39 -19.39
N ALA A 263 29.40 -1.24 -20.07
CA ALA A 263 28.79 0.02 -19.67
C ALA A 263 28.28 0.73 -20.93
N PHE A 264 27.05 1.23 -20.90
CA PHE A 264 26.41 1.81 -22.08
C PHE A 264 25.29 2.78 -21.70
N ILE A 265 24.96 3.67 -22.64
CA ILE A 265 23.84 4.61 -22.51
C ILE A 265 22.55 3.93 -23.01
N LEU A 266 21.48 4.12 -22.26
CA LEU A 266 20.11 3.83 -22.70
C LEU A 266 19.33 5.14 -22.80
N SER A 267 18.67 5.34 -23.94
CA SER A 267 17.83 6.49 -24.22
C SER A 267 16.79 6.15 -25.29
N GLY A 268 15.74 6.96 -25.43
CA GLY A 268 14.73 6.80 -26.49
C GLY A 268 13.78 5.60 -26.28
N ILE A 269 13.78 4.94 -25.11
CA ILE A 269 12.87 3.85 -24.77
C ILE A 269 11.68 4.46 -24.01
N ALA A 270 10.47 4.17 -24.47
CA ALA A 270 9.26 4.73 -23.84
C ALA A 270 9.12 4.27 -22.38
N GLY A 271 9.01 5.25 -21.46
CA GLY A 271 8.89 5.00 -20.03
C GLY A 271 10.21 4.74 -19.30
N LEU A 272 11.35 4.79 -20.00
CA LEU A 272 12.69 4.67 -19.44
C LEU A 272 13.39 6.04 -19.49
N PRO A 273 13.73 6.66 -18.35
CA PRO A 273 14.56 7.87 -18.33
C PRO A 273 15.94 7.59 -18.91
N SER A 274 16.51 8.57 -19.65
CA SER A 274 17.88 8.48 -20.18
C SER A 274 18.88 8.28 -19.04
N GLY A 275 19.83 7.32 -19.23
CA GLY A 275 20.80 6.99 -18.20
C GLY A 275 21.92 6.09 -18.68
N VAL A 276 22.86 5.79 -17.80
CA VAL A 276 24.01 4.92 -18.03
C VAL A 276 23.88 3.66 -17.21
N ALA A 277 23.81 2.51 -17.88
CA ALA A 277 23.88 1.18 -17.27
C ALA A 277 25.34 0.76 -17.08
N VAL A 278 25.67 0.16 -15.94
CA VAL A 278 26.91 -0.53 -15.66
C VAL A 278 26.58 -1.95 -15.25
N VAL A 279 27.07 -2.95 -15.99
CA VAL A 279 26.84 -4.38 -15.77
C VAL A 279 28.14 -5.06 -15.34
N ALA A 280 28.09 -5.82 -14.25
CA ALA A 280 29.25 -6.46 -13.67
C ALA A 280 28.92 -7.87 -13.14
N ASP A 281 29.93 -8.62 -12.72
CA ASP A 281 29.80 -9.97 -12.14
C ASP A 281 29.37 -10.00 -10.67
N SER A 282 29.28 -8.83 -10.03
CA SER A 282 28.73 -8.66 -8.69
C SER A 282 28.13 -7.26 -8.48
N THR A 283 27.20 -7.12 -7.53
CA THR A 283 26.64 -5.82 -7.12
C THR A 283 27.76 -4.87 -6.67
N TRP A 284 28.74 -5.38 -5.93
CA TRP A 284 29.88 -4.58 -5.48
C TRP A 284 30.70 -4.00 -6.63
N ASN A 285 31.00 -4.82 -7.64
CA ASN A 285 31.75 -4.37 -8.80
C ASN A 285 30.98 -3.35 -9.64
N ALA A 286 29.66 -3.54 -9.82
CA ALA A 286 28.79 -2.56 -10.49
C ALA A 286 28.80 -1.22 -9.75
N PHE A 287 28.57 -1.22 -8.43
CA PHE A 287 28.56 0.01 -7.60
C PHE A 287 29.94 0.67 -7.53
N SER A 288 31.03 -0.13 -7.42
CA SER A 288 32.39 0.40 -7.36
C SER A 288 32.81 1.04 -8.69
N ALA A 289 32.47 0.42 -9.81
CA ALA A 289 32.74 0.96 -11.14
C ALA A 289 31.97 2.25 -11.41
N THR A 290 30.72 2.37 -10.92
CA THR A 290 29.91 3.58 -11.05
C THR A 290 30.53 4.80 -10.38
N LYS A 291 31.37 4.63 -9.35
CA LYS A 291 32.12 5.74 -8.73
C LYS A 291 33.13 6.40 -9.69
N ALA A 292 33.59 5.67 -10.71
CA ALA A 292 34.48 6.21 -11.74
C ALA A 292 33.72 6.80 -12.95
N LEU A 293 32.41 6.62 -12.98
CA LEU A 293 31.56 7.17 -14.04
C LEU A 293 31.49 8.67 -13.96
N LYS A 294 31.76 9.35 -15.09
CA LYS A 294 31.58 10.78 -15.29
C LYS A 294 30.63 10.95 -16.45
N VAL A 295 29.52 11.63 -16.22
CA VAL A 295 28.51 11.91 -17.24
C VAL A 295 28.40 13.40 -17.44
N GLN A 296 28.39 13.82 -18.69
CA GLN A 296 27.97 15.17 -19.08
C GLN A 296 26.46 15.12 -19.31
N TRP A 297 25.74 15.84 -18.49
CA TRP A 297 24.30 15.89 -18.54
C TRP A 297 23.80 17.06 -19.38
N ASN A 298 22.77 16.82 -20.16
CA ASN A 298 21.88 17.85 -20.65
C ASN A 298 20.78 18.00 -19.58
N GLU A 299 20.92 18.97 -18.68
CA GLU A 299 20.08 19.14 -17.50
C GLU A 299 18.63 19.56 -17.81
N GLY A 300 18.37 20.05 -19.03
CA GLY A 300 17.02 20.41 -19.47
C GLY A 300 16.43 21.65 -18.78
N PRO A 301 15.11 21.87 -18.93
CA PRO A 301 14.47 23.15 -18.55
C PRO A 301 14.21 23.31 -17.04
N HIS A 302 14.39 22.26 -16.25
CA HIS A 302 14.02 22.27 -14.82
C HIS A 302 15.17 22.60 -13.88
N VAL A 303 16.36 22.90 -14.40
CA VAL A 303 17.57 23.17 -13.62
C VAL A 303 17.44 24.38 -12.69
N SER A 304 16.61 25.37 -13.01
CA SER A 304 16.38 26.53 -12.16
C SER A 304 15.38 26.30 -11.03
N GLN A 305 14.63 25.20 -11.06
CA GLN A 305 13.56 24.93 -10.11
C GLN A 305 14.06 24.77 -8.67
N SER A 306 13.41 25.46 -7.72
CA SER A 306 13.71 25.35 -6.29
C SER A 306 12.46 25.34 -5.41
N SER A 307 12.57 24.80 -4.21
CA SER A 307 11.47 24.81 -3.22
C SER A 307 11.11 26.23 -2.77
N SER A 308 12.05 27.17 -2.74
CA SER A 308 11.77 28.58 -2.41
C SER A 308 10.94 29.27 -3.48
N GLU A 309 11.31 29.09 -4.75
CA GLU A 309 10.55 29.62 -5.88
C GLU A 309 9.12 29.05 -5.93
N MET A 310 8.97 27.75 -5.66
CA MET A 310 7.66 27.11 -5.57
C MET A 310 6.78 27.72 -4.48
N ALA A 311 7.36 28.12 -3.33
CA ALA A 311 6.61 28.76 -2.26
C ALA A 311 6.10 30.15 -2.67
N GLU A 312 6.92 30.93 -3.37
CA GLU A 312 6.52 32.24 -3.91
C GLU A 312 5.41 32.10 -4.96
N GLN A 313 5.56 31.14 -5.87
CA GLN A 313 4.55 30.85 -6.89
C GLN A 313 3.24 30.36 -6.24
N ALA A 314 3.30 29.58 -5.15
CA ALA A 314 2.10 29.13 -4.44
C ALA A 314 1.30 30.30 -3.86
N VAL A 315 1.96 31.29 -3.27
CA VAL A 315 1.30 32.52 -2.77
C VAL A 315 0.63 33.28 -3.91
N ALA A 316 1.33 33.43 -5.05
CA ALA A 316 0.79 34.14 -6.23
C ALA A 316 -0.44 33.39 -6.79
N LEU A 317 -0.38 32.08 -6.93
CA LEU A 317 -1.48 31.23 -7.41
C LEU A 317 -2.69 31.27 -6.45
N ALA A 318 -2.45 31.23 -5.13
CA ALA A 318 -3.52 31.32 -4.15
C ALA A 318 -4.27 32.65 -4.24
N LYS A 319 -3.54 33.77 -4.41
CA LYS A 319 -4.15 35.10 -4.62
C LYS A 319 -4.97 35.17 -5.92
N ALA A 320 -4.46 34.57 -6.99
CA ALA A 320 -5.15 34.56 -8.30
C ALA A 320 -6.41 33.68 -8.28
N ASN A 321 -6.44 32.64 -7.42
CA ASN A 321 -7.55 31.70 -7.25
C ASN A 321 -8.34 31.96 -5.95
N ALA A 322 -8.25 33.15 -5.37
CA ALA A 322 -8.93 33.43 -4.10
C ALA A 322 -10.43 33.09 -4.17
N PRO A 323 -10.99 32.41 -3.16
CA PRO A 323 -12.43 32.24 -3.02
C PRO A 323 -13.17 33.58 -2.94
N THR A 324 -14.50 33.54 -3.03
CA THR A 324 -15.32 34.75 -2.84
C THR A 324 -15.12 35.32 -1.43
N SER A 325 -15.45 36.62 -1.24
CA SER A 325 -15.35 37.26 0.07
C SER A 325 -16.20 36.55 1.12
N LEU A 326 -15.72 36.53 2.37
CA LEU A 326 -16.45 36.02 3.51
C LEU A 326 -17.72 36.87 3.78
N PRO A 327 -18.77 36.32 4.44
CA PRO A 327 -19.96 37.04 4.84
C PRO A 327 -19.60 38.29 5.65
N SER A 328 -20.27 39.42 5.36
CA SER A 328 -20.06 40.68 6.08
C SER A 328 -20.56 40.56 7.53
N GLY A 329 -19.85 41.20 8.49
CA GLY A 329 -20.19 41.19 9.90
C GLY A 329 -19.74 39.95 10.68
N ALA A 330 -19.25 38.91 10.03
CA ALA A 330 -18.66 37.77 10.70
C ALA A 330 -17.19 38.01 11.07
N ARG A 331 -16.68 37.34 12.11
CA ARG A 331 -15.29 37.42 12.51
C ARG A 331 -14.45 36.45 11.63
N ALA A 332 -13.51 37.02 10.88
CA ALA A 332 -12.60 36.21 10.05
C ALA A 332 -11.54 35.49 10.90
N VAL A 333 -11.19 34.27 10.49
CA VAL A 333 -10.06 33.49 10.99
C VAL A 333 -9.29 32.98 9.79
N ASP A 334 -8.03 33.42 9.65
CA ASP A 334 -7.16 33.08 8.52
C ASP A 334 -5.95 32.30 8.99
N ALA A 335 -5.53 31.29 8.20
CA ALA A 335 -4.31 30.53 8.46
C ALA A 335 -3.72 29.98 7.17
N VAL A 336 -2.38 29.90 7.13
CA VAL A 336 -1.66 29.25 6.02
C VAL A 336 -0.96 28.01 6.56
N TYR A 337 -1.23 26.87 5.93
CA TYR A 337 -0.62 25.58 6.26
C TYR A 337 0.26 25.11 5.10
N HIS A 338 1.45 24.62 5.41
CA HIS A 338 2.39 24.13 4.41
C HIS A 338 3.03 22.81 4.82
N TYR A 339 3.08 21.87 3.88
CA TYR A 339 3.83 20.63 4.03
C TYR A 339 4.76 20.38 2.84
N PRO A 340 5.99 19.85 3.08
CA PRO A 340 7.02 19.68 2.06
C PRO A 340 6.79 18.44 1.19
N PHE A 341 7.62 18.23 0.16
CA PHE A 341 7.76 16.93 -0.48
C PHE A 341 8.28 15.88 0.50
N LEU A 342 7.84 14.62 0.33
CA LEU A 342 8.37 13.47 1.07
C LEU A 342 8.85 12.38 0.13
N ALA A 343 9.94 11.71 0.51
CA ALA A 343 10.39 10.48 -0.12
C ALA A 343 9.75 9.27 0.56
N HIS A 344 9.58 8.17 -0.19
CA HIS A 344 9.04 6.92 0.35
C HIS A 344 10.03 6.21 1.27
N ALA A 345 11.32 6.32 1.02
CA ALA A 345 12.40 5.80 1.84
C ALA A 345 12.25 4.32 2.21
N THR A 346 11.82 3.48 1.27
CA THR A 346 11.68 2.03 1.48
C THR A 346 13.02 1.42 1.90
N LEU A 347 13.04 0.51 2.89
CA LEU A 347 14.29 -0.07 3.39
C LEU A 347 15.00 -0.93 2.31
N GLU A 348 14.24 -1.68 1.54
CA GLU A 348 14.77 -2.34 0.34
C GLU A 348 14.84 -1.31 -0.80
N PRO A 349 16.05 -0.99 -1.36
CA PRO A 349 16.17 -0.13 -2.53
C PRO A 349 15.44 -0.71 -3.73
N GLN A 350 15.07 0.14 -4.71
CA GLN A 350 14.42 -0.35 -5.93
C GLN A 350 15.32 -1.36 -6.63
N ASN A 351 14.73 -2.49 -7.04
CA ASN A 351 15.45 -3.58 -7.71
C ASN A 351 14.49 -4.38 -8.60
N CYS A 352 15.04 -5.08 -9.54
CA CYS A 352 14.34 -6.08 -10.35
C CYS A 352 15.37 -7.04 -10.94
N THR A 353 15.08 -8.34 -10.93
CA THR A 353 15.83 -9.32 -11.72
C THR A 353 15.04 -9.58 -12.99
N ALA A 354 15.69 -9.44 -14.15
CA ALA A 354 15.07 -9.64 -15.46
C ALA A 354 15.90 -10.63 -16.29
N TRP A 355 15.23 -11.50 -17.01
CA TRP A 355 15.85 -12.47 -17.88
C TRP A 355 15.16 -12.50 -19.25
N PHE A 356 15.87 -12.08 -20.28
CA PHE A 356 15.39 -12.12 -21.66
C PHE A 356 15.97 -13.33 -22.37
N LYS A 357 15.15 -14.30 -22.72
CA LYS A 357 15.53 -15.52 -23.38
C LYS A 357 14.45 -15.96 -24.37
N ASP A 358 14.84 -16.37 -25.58
CA ASP A 358 13.95 -16.92 -26.62
C ASP A 358 12.73 -16.02 -26.92
N GLY A 359 12.92 -14.69 -26.87
CA GLY A 359 11.87 -13.70 -27.09
C GLY A 359 10.91 -13.49 -25.91
N VAL A 360 11.16 -14.13 -24.76
CA VAL A 360 10.38 -13.99 -23.53
C VAL A 360 11.19 -13.20 -22.50
N MET A 361 10.54 -12.23 -21.85
CA MET A 361 11.05 -11.48 -20.72
C MET A 361 10.43 -12.04 -19.44
N GLU A 362 11.24 -12.59 -18.55
CA GLU A 362 10.85 -12.99 -17.21
C GLU A 362 11.38 -11.99 -16.19
N MET A 363 10.53 -11.56 -15.24
CA MET A 363 10.90 -10.58 -14.23
C MET A 363 10.53 -11.08 -12.84
N TRP A 364 11.47 -11.03 -11.90
CA TRP A 364 11.25 -11.17 -10.46
C TRP A 364 11.31 -9.77 -9.86
N THR A 365 10.16 -9.26 -9.44
CA THR A 365 10.05 -7.84 -9.09
C THR A 365 9.20 -7.60 -7.85
N PRO A 366 9.71 -6.79 -6.89
CA PRO A 366 8.97 -6.37 -5.71
C PRO A 366 8.02 -5.20 -6.04
N THR A 367 6.92 -5.49 -6.74
CA THR A 367 5.96 -4.49 -7.26
C THR A 367 4.63 -4.51 -6.53
N GLN A 368 4.01 -3.34 -6.32
CA GLN A 368 2.65 -3.20 -5.81
C GLN A 368 1.59 -3.37 -6.90
N ILE A 369 1.94 -3.13 -8.17
CA ILE A 369 1.05 -3.20 -9.32
C ILE A 369 1.73 -3.99 -10.43
N PRO A 370 1.73 -5.34 -10.37
CA PRO A 370 2.49 -6.19 -11.29
C PRO A 370 2.05 -6.02 -12.75
N SER A 371 0.76 -5.81 -13.03
CA SER A 371 0.26 -5.56 -14.39
C SER A 371 0.75 -4.23 -14.97
N SER A 372 0.98 -3.20 -14.14
CA SER A 372 1.58 -1.93 -14.58
C SER A 372 3.03 -2.14 -14.99
N GLY A 373 3.80 -2.92 -14.21
CA GLY A 373 5.18 -3.30 -14.57
C GLY A 373 5.25 -4.07 -15.88
N GLN A 374 4.36 -5.06 -16.06
CA GLN A 374 4.23 -5.79 -17.32
C GLN A 374 3.93 -4.85 -18.49
N GLY A 375 2.92 -3.97 -18.34
CA GLY A 375 2.51 -3.03 -19.38
C GLY A 375 3.61 -2.04 -19.76
N LEU A 376 4.38 -1.56 -18.79
CA LEU A 376 5.50 -0.67 -19.02
C LEU A 376 6.60 -1.34 -19.88
N VAL A 377 6.96 -2.57 -19.54
CA VAL A 377 7.94 -3.37 -20.29
C VAL A 377 7.44 -3.73 -21.68
N MET A 378 6.17 -4.13 -21.80
CA MET A 378 5.55 -4.38 -23.12
C MET A 378 5.65 -3.17 -24.04
N LYS A 379 5.26 -2.00 -23.55
CA LYS A 379 5.26 -0.74 -24.31
C LYS A 379 6.68 -0.29 -24.66
N GLY A 380 7.60 -0.33 -23.69
CA GLY A 380 8.97 0.15 -23.87
C GLY A 380 9.81 -0.71 -24.78
N LEU A 381 9.64 -2.04 -24.72
CA LEU A 381 10.46 -3.00 -25.46
C LEU A 381 9.74 -3.65 -26.66
N GLY A 382 8.51 -3.27 -26.95
CA GLY A 382 7.73 -3.82 -28.07
C GLY A 382 7.34 -5.30 -27.90
N LEU A 383 7.20 -5.78 -26.66
CA LEU A 383 6.84 -7.16 -26.36
C LEU A 383 5.33 -7.35 -26.22
N SER A 384 4.82 -8.54 -26.53
CA SER A 384 3.43 -8.90 -26.28
C SER A 384 3.21 -9.41 -24.85
N ALA A 385 1.99 -9.35 -24.32
CA ALA A 385 1.67 -9.78 -22.97
C ALA A 385 2.08 -11.23 -22.66
N LYS A 386 1.93 -12.14 -23.63
CA LYS A 386 2.34 -13.55 -23.51
C LYS A 386 3.85 -13.75 -23.37
N ASN A 387 4.62 -12.75 -23.79
CA ASN A 387 6.09 -12.77 -23.77
C ASN A 387 6.68 -11.95 -22.61
N VAL A 388 5.87 -11.51 -21.66
CA VAL A 388 6.35 -10.83 -20.43
C VAL A 388 5.71 -11.51 -19.22
N LYS A 389 6.52 -12.29 -18.48
CA LYS A 389 6.13 -12.98 -17.25
C LYS A 389 6.59 -12.18 -16.03
N VAL A 390 5.75 -12.10 -15.01
CA VAL A 390 6.05 -11.35 -13.78
C VAL A 390 5.87 -12.25 -12.56
N HIS A 391 6.97 -12.56 -11.90
CA HIS A 391 7.03 -13.25 -10.62
C HIS A 391 7.03 -12.21 -9.50
N ILE A 392 6.03 -12.28 -8.63
CA ILE A 392 5.85 -11.32 -7.55
C ILE A 392 6.69 -11.76 -6.35
N THR A 393 7.74 -11.00 -6.02
CA THR A 393 8.53 -11.23 -4.81
C THR A 393 7.93 -10.47 -3.62
N ARG A 394 8.34 -10.83 -2.39
CA ARG A 394 8.05 -10.01 -1.22
C ARG A 394 8.75 -8.65 -1.34
N LEU A 395 8.08 -7.58 -0.89
CA LEU A 395 8.60 -6.23 -0.91
C LEU A 395 9.16 -5.83 0.47
N GLY A 396 10.34 -5.25 0.49
CA GLY A 396 10.95 -4.66 1.69
C GLY A 396 10.48 -3.21 1.96
N GLY A 397 9.15 -3.06 1.95
CA GLY A 397 8.44 -1.79 2.01
C GLY A 397 7.93 -1.35 0.65
N GLY A 398 6.82 -0.63 0.63
CA GLY A 398 6.22 -0.12 -0.60
C GLY A 398 5.74 1.32 -0.44
N PHE A 399 4.75 1.55 0.40
CA PHE A 399 4.17 2.86 0.72
C PHE A 399 3.63 3.65 -0.49
N GLY A 400 3.47 2.98 -1.65
CA GLY A 400 3.13 3.59 -2.94
C GLY A 400 4.29 3.62 -3.93
N ARG A 401 5.56 3.62 -3.47
CA ARG A 401 6.77 3.73 -4.28
C ARG A 401 6.83 2.70 -5.40
N ARG A 402 6.46 1.46 -5.10
CA ARG A 402 6.57 0.33 -6.02
C ARG A 402 5.36 0.16 -6.95
N GLY A 403 4.50 1.19 -7.04
CA GLY A 403 3.44 1.28 -8.05
C GLY A 403 3.92 1.79 -9.40
N SER A 404 5.01 2.56 -9.44
CA SER A 404 5.53 3.22 -10.66
C SER A 404 6.26 2.27 -11.60
N ASN A 405 6.98 1.27 -11.09
CA ASN A 405 7.65 0.18 -11.81
C ASN A 405 8.78 0.59 -12.79
N GLU A 406 9.34 1.80 -12.73
CA GLU A 406 10.43 2.23 -13.62
C GLU A 406 11.68 1.36 -13.49
N PHE A 407 11.98 0.84 -12.29
CA PHE A 407 13.06 -0.11 -12.05
C PHE A 407 12.88 -1.43 -12.82
N SER A 408 11.64 -1.81 -13.15
CA SER A 408 11.36 -3.02 -13.94
C SER A 408 11.70 -2.82 -15.42
N ILE A 409 11.35 -1.67 -16.03
CA ILE A 409 11.74 -1.39 -17.43
C ILE A 409 13.25 -1.15 -17.56
N GLU A 410 13.91 -0.53 -16.56
CA GLU A 410 15.36 -0.39 -16.52
C GLU A 410 16.05 -1.77 -16.54
N ALA A 411 15.65 -2.69 -15.68
CA ALA A 411 16.17 -4.05 -15.62
C ALA A 411 15.92 -4.81 -16.93
N ALA A 412 14.70 -4.72 -17.46
CA ALA A 412 14.31 -5.42 -18.69
C ALA A 412 15.05 -4.90 -19.92
N ALA A 413 15.27 -3.59 -20.04
CA ALA A 413 16.05 -3.00 -21.14
C ALA A 413 17.52 -3.42 -21.09
N ILE A 414 18.10 -3.51 -19.89
CA ILE A 414 19.47 -4.03 -19.72
C ILE A 414 19.51 -5.52 -20.08
N ALA A 415 18.56 -6.32 -19.58
CA ALA A 415 18.51 -7.76 -19.84
C ALA A 415 18.31 -8.09 -21.33
N GLN A 416 17.57 -7.26 -22.08
CA GLN A 416 17.39 -7.44 -23.52
C GLN A 416 18.72 -7.36 -24.29
N ARG A 417 19.66 -6.53 -23.82
CA ARG A 417 21.00 -6.42 -24.37
C ARG A 417 21.88 -7.65 -24.05
N PHE A 418 21.58 -8.36 -22.98
CA PHE A 418 22.27 -9.56 -22.51
C PHE A 418 21.41 -10.82 -22.69
N ALA A 419 20.83 -11.00 -23.87
CA ALA A 419 19.96 -12.14 -24.14
C ALA A 419 20.58 -13.47 -23.69
N GLY A 420 19.81 -14.28 -22.97
CA GLY A 420 20.26 -15.55 -22.39
C GLY A 420 20.89 -15.44 -20.99
N THR A 421 21.17 -14.21 -20.49
CA THR A 421 21.79 -14.00 -19.16
C THR A 421 20.84 -13.24 -18.24
N PRO A 422 20.52 -13.75 -17.06
CA PRO A 422 19.71 -13.00 -16.09
C PRO A 422 20.48 -11.77 -15.58
N ILE A 423 19.79 -10.65 -15.42
CA ILE A 423 20.34 -9.39 -14.92
C ILE A 423 19.58 -8.96 -13.68
N LYS A 424 20.28 -8.74 -12.56
CA LYS A 424 19.74 -8.08 -11.37
C LYS A 424 20.13 -6.61 -11.37
N LEU A 425 19.17 -5.74 -11.58
CA LEU A 425 19.32 -4.31 -11.33
C LEU A 425 19.07 -4.02 -9.86
N THR A 426 19.95 -3.23 -9.24
CA THR A 426 19.76 -2.69 -7.89
C THR A 426 20.15 -1.21 -7.88
N TRP A 427 19.25 -0.35 -7.40
CA TRP A 427 19.55 1.06 -7.18
C TRP A 427 20.41 1.23 -5.92
N THR A 428 21.25 2.24 -5.89
CA THR A 428 21.87 2.66 -4.62
C THR A 428 20.83 3.40 -3.78
N ARG A 429 21.10 3.59 -2.50
CA ARG A 429 20.22 4.40 -1.63
C ARG A 429 20.09 5.84 -2.12
N GLU A 430 21.18 6.39 -2.62
CA GLU A 430 21.21 7.74 -3.18
C GLU A 430 20.33 7.87 -4.42
N GLN A 431 20.35 6.86 -5.31
CA GLN A 431 19.47 6.82 -6.47
C GLN A 431 18.00 6.70 -6.09
N ASP A 432 17.70 5.87 -5.07
CA ASP A 432 16.34 5.66 -4.58
C ASP A 432 15.70 6.95 -4.03
N PHE A 433 16.49 7.76 -3.30
CA PHE A 433 16.04 9.08 -2.85
C PHE A 433 15.99 10.12 -3.95
N ALA A 434 17.01 10.19 -4.82
CA ALA A 434 17.13 11.21 -5.85
C ALA A 434 16.10 11.07 -6.98
N HIS A 435 15.61 9.84 -7.21
CA HIS A 435 14.67 9.51 -8.29
C HIS A 435 13.36 8.92 -7.77
N ASP A 436 12.93 9.37 -6.58
CA ASP A 436 11.63 8.98 -6.04
C ASP A 436 10.49 9.70 -6.79
N ASN A 437 9.30 9.12 -6.74
CA ASN A 437 8.04 9.77 -7.07
C ASN A 437 7.46 10.38 -5.79
N TYR A 438 7.89 11.58 -5.43
CA TYR A 438 7.65 12.16 -4.11
C TYR A 438 6.16 12.37 -3.80
N ARG A 439 5.77 12.28 -2.53
CA ARG A 439 4.53 12.90 -2.10
C ARG A 439 4.61 14.39 -2.39
N SER A 440 3.62 14.92 -3.10
CA SER A 440 3.59 16.35 -3.45
C SER A 440 3.63 17.21 -2.18
N ASN A 441 4.32 18.34 -2.27
CA ASN A 441 4.15 19.46 -1.36
C ASN A 441 2.73 20.06 -1.47
N GLY A 442 2.32 20.87 -0.49
CA GLY A 442 1.03 21.56 -0.54
C GLY A 442 0.97 22.75 0.38
N TRP A 443 0.20 23.75 -0.04
CA TRP A 443 -0.14 24.95 0.71
C TRP A 443 -1.65 25.12 0.77
N HIS A 444 -2.19 25.28 1.96
CA HIS A 444 -3.59 25.62 2.22
C HIS A 444 -3.66 27.05 2.74
N PHE A 445 -4.41 27.89 2.07
CA PHE A 445 -4.70 29.26 2.49
C PHE A 445 -6.15 29.28 2.96
N PHE A 446 -6.35 28.93 4.22
CA PHE A 446 -7.68 28.91 4.83
C PHE A 446 -8.17 30.30 5.22
N SER A 447 -9.46 30.52 5.00
CA SER A 447 -10.20 31.65 5.52
C SER A 447 -11.59 31.19 5.96
N ALA A 448 -11.95 31.44 7.22
CA ALA A 448 -13.24 31.05 7.76
C ALA A 448 -13.92 32.24 8.42
N ALA A 449 -15.26 32.20 8.48
CA ALA A 449 -16.09 33.21 9.12
C ALA A 449 -16.84 32.60 10.32
N LEU A 450 -16.70 33.24 11.48
CA LEU A 450 -17.47 32.93 12.69
C LEU A 450 -18.55 33.97 12.92
N ASP A 451 -19.80 33.57 13.16
CA ASP A 451 -20.86 34.47 13.59
C ASP A 451 -20.73 34.87 15.06
N GLY A 452 -21.66 35.69 15.56
CA GLY A 452 -21.68 36.16 16.95
C GLY A 452 -21.85 35.04 18.00
N THR A 453 -22.28 33.86 17.62
CA THR A 453 -22.41 32.66 18.48
C THR A 453 -21.21 31.73 18.45
N GLY A 454 -20.22 32.05 17.63
CA GLY A 454 -19.06 31.18 17.38
C GLY A 454 -19.37 30.00 16.45
N THR A 455 -20.42 30.09 15.64
CA THR A 455 -20.71 29.10 14.59
C THR A 455 -19.94 29.45 13.32
N VAL A 456 -19.34 28.45 12.67
CA VAL A 456 -18.66 28.62 11.40
C VAL A 456 -19.70 28.75 10.29
N VAL A 457 -19.77 29.91 9.65
CA VAL A 457 -20.77 30.21 8.60
C VAL A 457 -20.18 30.20 7.19
N ALA A 458 -18.86 30.18 7.07
CA ALA A 458 -18.14 29.96 5.81
C ALA A 458 -16.76 29.36 6.08
N LEU A 459 -16.28 28.51 5.17
CA LEU A 459 -14.93 27.96 5.18
C LEU A 459 -14.41 27.91 3.75
N HIS A 460 -13.32 28.60 3.51
CA HIS A 460 -12.68 28.67 2.22
C HIS A 460 -11.25 28.14 2.29
N ASP A 461 -10.80 27.46 1.21
CA ASP A 461 -9.41 27.03 1.04
C ASP A 461 -8.95 27.35 -0.38
N ALA A 462 -7.90 28.15 -0.51
CA ALA A 462 -7.16 28.30 -1.74
C ALA A 462 -5.95 27.35 -1.69
N PHE A 463 -6.15 26.13 -2.18
CA PHE A 463 -5.16 25.06 -2.12
C PHE A 463 -4.20 25.08 -3.31
N VAL A 464 -2.89 24.96 -3.07
CA VAL A 464 -1.87 24.89 -4.11
C VAL A 464 -0.93 23.71 -3.87
N LYS A 465 -0.66 22.94 -4.92
CA LYS A 465 0.31 21.82 -4.89
C LYS A 465 1.08 21.71 -6.21
N MET A 466 2.13 20.86 -6.24
CA MET A 466 2.79 20.47 -7.48
C MET A 466 1.80 19.67 -8.37
N GLN A 467 1.83 19.93 -9.68
CA GLN A 467 1.06 19.16 -10.67
C GLN A 467 1.48 17.68 -10.71
N GLY A 468 0.62 16.83 -11.25
CA GLY A 468 0.81 15.37 -11.19
C GLY A 468 0.37 14.84 -9.83
N GLY A 469 0.62 13.64 -9.47
CA GLY A 469 0.31 13.03 -8.19
C GLY A 469 -1.13 13.22 -7.65
N PRO A 470 -1.57 12.37 -6.75
CA PRO A 470 -2.91 12.43 -6.14
C PRO A 470 -3.02 13.59 -5.14
N GLY A 471 -4.24 13.85 -4.66
CA GLY A 471 -4.49 14.71 -3.52
C GLY A 471 -4.97 16.10 -3.87
N ASP A 472 -5.78 16.23 -4.91
CA ASP A 472 -6.55 17.46 -5.11
C ASP A 472 -7.53 17.65 -3.96
N MET A 473 -7.63 18.86 -3.42
CA MET A 473 -8.57 19.20 -2.37
C MET A 473 -9.92 19.55 -2.99
N THR A 474 -11.00 19.07 -2.38
CA THR A 474 -12.38 19.35 -2.79
C THR A 474 -13.24 19.71 -1.58
N ALA A 475 -14.37 20.36 -1.81
CA ALA A 475 -15.33 20.69 -0.76
C ALA A 475 -16.32 19.53 -0.46
N GLU A 476 -16.07 18.33 -0.97
CA GLU A 476 -16.97 17.17 -0.85
C GLU A 476 -16.83 16.39 0.46
N GLY A 477 -15.78 16.65 1.26
CA GLY A 477 -15.52 15.98 2.54
C GLY A 477 -15.76 16.87 3.76
N PHE A 478 -15.88 16.24 4.94
CA PHE A 478 -15.86 16.97 6.22
C PHE A 478 -14.51 17.69 6.40
N PRO A 479 -14.47 18.95 6.88
CA PRO A 479 -15.56 19.73 7.45
C PRO A 479 -16.39 20.54 6.44
N PHE A 480 -15.99 20.63 5.19
CA PHE A 480 -16.61 21.53 4.20
C PHE A 480 -18.10 21.23 3.98
N THR A 481 -18.49 19.95 4.01
CA THR A 481 -19.90 19.53 3.85
C THR A 481 -20.80 19.90 5.01
N ALA A 482 -20.23 20.19 6.19
CA ALA A 482 -20.95 20.64 7.38
C ALA A 482 -21.19 22.17 7.40
N ILE A 483 -20.50 22.92 6.53
CA ILE A 483 -20.49 24.39 6.55
C ILE A 483 -21.09 24.91 5.26
N PRO A 484 -22.27 25.54 5.27
CA PRO A 484 -22.87 26.15 4.09
C PRO A 484 -21.93 27.19 3.45
N GLY A 485 -21.92 27.27 2.11
CA GLY A 485 -21.10 28.25 1.40
C GLY A 485 -19.59 27.97 1.39
N SER A 486 -19.16 26.80 1.84
CA SER A 486 -17.75 26.40 1.78
C SER A 486 -17.24 26.32 0.36
N GLN A 487 -15.98 26.76 0.13
CA GLN A 487 -15.36 26.75 -1.19
C GLN A 487 -13.92 26.23 -1.13
N VAL A 488 -13.56 25.42 -2.11
CA VAL A 488 -12.17 25.01 -2.35
C VAL A 488 -11.80 25.44 -3.77
N ARG A 489 -10.67 26.14 -3.89
CA ARG A 489 -10.07 26.55 -5.16
C ARG A 489 -8.67 25.95 -5.26
N SER A 490 -8.41 25.14 -6.26
CA SER A 490 -7.12 24.45 -6.41
C SER A 490 -6.24 25.09 -7.48
N GLY A 491 -5.00 25.41 -7.12
CA GLY A 491 -3.92 25.84 -8.01
C GLY A 491 -2.87 24.74 -8.19
N LYS A 492 -2.21 24.67 -9.34
CA LYS A 492 -1.17 23.68 -9.63
C LYS A 492 0.14 24.36 -10.06
N LEU A 493 1.20 24.12 -9.30
CA LEU A 493 2.56 24.48 -9.69
C LEU A 493 3.02 23.60 -10.85
N ARG A 494 3.64 24.20 -11.85
CA ARG A 494 4.25 23.48 -12.97
C ARG A 494 5.70 23.18 -12.69
N GLY A 495 6.20 22.01 -13.14
CA GLY A 495 7.59 21.68 -12.99
C GLY A 495 7.94 20.24 -13.31
N GLY A 496 9.23 19.91 -13.17
CA GLY A 496 9.78 18.59 -13.47
C GLY A 496 9.84 17.61 -12.30
N VAL A 497 9.46 18.04 -11.07
CA VAL A 497 9.53 17.17 -9.90
C VAL A 497 8.54 16.00 -10.03
N PRO A 498 9.01 14.75 -10.06
CA PRO A 498 8.13 13.60 -10.11
C PRO A 498 7.31 13.49 -8.83
N THR A 499 5.98 13.33 -8.96
CA THR A 499 5.09 13.16 -7.81
C THR A 499 4.28 11.87 -7.95
N GLY A 500 4.03 11.19 -6.83
CA GLY A 500 3.37 9.90 -6.79
C GLY A 500 2.55 9.65 -5.53
N TYR A 501 2.19 8.38 -5.37
CA TYR A 501 1.29 7.90 -4.32
C TYR A 501 2.07 7.51 -3.07
N TRP A 502 2.24 8.44 -2.14
CA TRP A 502 2.73 8.11 -0.80
C TRP A 502 1.55 7.76 0.11
N ARG A 503 1.67 6.77 0.97
CA ARG A 503 0.64 6.19 1.87
C ARG A 503 -0.45 7.19 2.26
N ALA A 504 -1.72 6.86 2.07
CA ALA A 504 -2.90 7.72 2.17
C ALA A 504 -2.80 8.96 1.25
N PRO A 505 -2.71 8.77 -0.08
CA PRO A 505 -2.45 9.85 -1.03
C PRO A 505 -3.50 10.97 -0.96
N GLY A 506 -3.03 12.20 -0.79
CA GLY A 506 -3.87 13.37 -0.59
C GLY A 506 -4.25 13.58 0.86
N ASP A 507 -4.89 12.63 1.47
CA ASP A 507 -5.36 12.74 2.87
C ASP A 507 -4.20 12.97 3.84
N ASN A 508 -3.01 12.42 3.57
CA ASN A 508 -1.82 12.56 4.41
C ASN A 508 -1.34 14.02 4.62
N GLY A 509 -1.71 14.93 3.73
CA GLY A 509 -1.43 16.36 3.87
C GLY A 509 -2.70 17.18 4.16
N ASN A 510 -3.76 16.90 3.38
CA ASN A 510 -5.03 17.65 3.47
C ASN A 510 -5.69 17.52 4.86
N VAL A 511 -5.72 16.30 5.44
CA VAL A 511 -6.32 16.06 6.76
C VAL A 511 -5.49 16.75 7.86
N TRP A 512 -4.14 16.75 7.73
CA TRP A 512 -3.32 17.50 8.69
C TRP A 512 -3.70 18.98 8.71
N ALA A 513 -3.79 19.62 7.55
CA ALA A 513 -4.13 21.03 7.47
C ALA A 513 -5.56 21.32 7.96
N THR A 514 -6.55 20.55 7.46
CA THR A 514 -7.96 20.77 7.81
C THR A 514 -8.26 20.48 9.27
N GLN A 515 -7.76 19.38 9.85
CA GLN A 515 -8.02 19.02 11.24
C GLN A 515 -7.28 19.94 12.25
N SER A 516 -6.09 20.43 11.87
CA SER A 516 -5.40 21.45 12.66
C SER A 516 -6.15 22.80 12.61
N PHE A 517 -6.67 23.19 11.44
CA PHE A 517 -7.43 24.43 11.31
C PHE A 517 -8.79 24.35 12.01
N MET A 518 -9.44 23.17 12.01
CA MET A 518 -10.67 22.92 12.79
C MET A 518 -10.47 23.15 14.29
N ASP A 519 -9.36 22.69 14.85
CA ASP A 519 -9.00 22.95 16.24
C ASP A 519 -8.76 24.44 16.50
N GLU A 520 -8.14 25.16 15.54
CA GLU A 520 -8.00 26.63 15.62
C GLU A 520 -9.38 27.34 15.65
N LEU A 521 -10.31 26.88 14.82
CA LEU A 521 -11.67 27.43 14.77
C LEU A 521 -12.44 27.19 16.07
N ALA A 522 -12.31 26.00 16.69
CA ALA A 522 -12.92 25.71 17.98
C ALA A 522 -12.42 26.71 19.06
N HIS A 523 -11.09 26.89 19.15
CA HIS A 523 -10.50 27.84 20.08
C HIS A 523 -10.90 29.30 19.75
N ALA A 524 -10.92 29.67 18.48
CA ALA A 524 -11.37 30.98 18.05
C ALA A 524 -12.85 31.22 18.40
N ALA A 525 -13.69 30.18 18.33
CA ALA A 525 -15.10 30.24 18.76
C ALA A 525 -15.28 30.24 20.27
N GLY A 526 -14.20 30.05 21.06
CA GLY A 526 -14.28 29.91 22.52
C GLY A 526 -14.95 28.62 22.98
N LYS A 527 -14.97 27.59 22.12
CA LYS A 527 -15.59 26.28 22.37
C LYS A 527 -14.57 25.21 22.67
N GLU A 528 -14.95 24.21 23.44
CA GLU A 528 -14.12 23.02 23.67
C GLU A 528 -14.05 22.21 22.36
N PRO A 529 -12.85 21.79 21.90
CA PRO A 529 -12.67 21.22 20.58
C PRO A 529 -13.52 19.97 20.28
N LEU A 530 -13.71 19.07 21.27
CA LEU A 530 -14.49 17.84 21.07
C LEU A 530 -15.99 18.20 20.91
N ALA A 531 -16.53 19.05 21.77
CA ALA A 531 -17.92 19.50 21.66
C ALA A 531 -18.16 20.22 20.33
N PHE A 532 -17.25 21.12 19.93
CA PHE A 532 -17.32 21.83 18.66
C PHE A 532 -17.35 20.86 17.45
N THR A 533 -16.48 19.83 17.45
CA THR A 533 -16.43 18.86 16.36
C THR A 533 -17.67 17.98 16.32
N LEU A 534 -18.19 17.54 17.48
CA LEU A 534 -19.40 16.73 17.56
C LEU A 534 -20.63 17.53 17.10
N ASP A 535 -20.75 18.81 17.51
CA ASP A 535 -21.81 19.70 17.05
C ASP A 535 -21.78 19.84 15.51
N MET A 536 -20.62 20.04 14.92
CA MET A 536 -20.48 20.13 13.47
C MET A 536 -20.81 18.81 12.76
N LEU A 537 -20.37 17.67 13.28
CA LEU A 537 -20.71 16.36 12.72
C LEU A 537 -22.22 16.11 12.74
N ALA A 538 -22.91 16.59 13.75
CA ALA A 538 -24.36 16.47 13.84
C ALA A 538 -25.12 17.28 12.76
N THR A 539 -24.50 18.28 12.15
CA THR A 539 -25.10 19.08 11.07
C THR A 539 -24.79 18.53 9.66
N VAL A 540 -23.90 17.52 9.53
CA VAL A 540 -23.56 16.94 8.22
C VAL A 540 -24.79 16.26 7.61
N PRO A 541 -25.17 16.62 6.38
CA PRO A 541 -26.29 15.98 5.71
C PRO A 541 -26.04 14.48 5.51
N ALA A 542 -27.10 13.67 5.64
CA ALA A 542 -27.01 12.24 5.36
C ALA A 542 -26.51 12.00 3.93
N SER A 543 -25.52 11.13 3.78
CA SER A 543 -24.88 10.83 2.50
C SER A 543 -24.56 9.33 2.41
N PRO A 544 -24.73 8.70 1.23
CA PRO A 544 -24.27 7.33 1.00
C PRO A 544 -22.76 7.15 1.13
N ARG A 545 -21.99 8.25 1.01
CA ARG A 545 -20.53 8.23 1.05
C ARG A 545 -19.93 8.46 2.42
N PHE A 546 -20.65 9.11 3.34
CA PHE A 546 -20.16 9.46 4.67
C PHE A 546 -21.28 9.38 5.71
N ASP A 547 -21.04 8.61 6.76
CA ASP A 547 -21.93 8.44 7.91
C ASP A 547 -21.36 9.18 9.13
N ALA A 548 -21.94 10.34 9.45
CA ALA A 548 -21.51 11.15 10.59
C ALA A 548 -21.69 10.40 11.93
N THR A 549 -22.65 9.47 12.03
CA THR A 549 -22.89 8.69 13.24
C THR A 549 -21.73 7.75 13.53
N LYS A 550 -21.19 7.10 12.49
CA LYS A 550 -19.98 6.27 12.61
C LYS A 550 -18.75 7.09 12.98
N MET A 551 -18.60 8.28 12.41
CA MET A 551 -17.49 9.18 12.76
C MET A 551 -17.60 9.64 14.21
N MET A 552 -18.78 10.01 14.67
CA MET A 552 -19.02 10.35 16.08
C MET A 552 -18.75 9.16 17.01
N ALA A 553 -19.10 7.93 16.59
CA ALA A 553 -18.88 6.73 17.39
C ALA A 553 -17.37 6.46 17.60
N VAL A 554 -16.55 6.52 16.53
CA VAL A 554 -15.08 6.34 16.66
C VAL A 554 -14.47 7.49 17.45
N LEU A 555 -14.93 8.74 17.29
CA LEU A 555 -14.41 9.87 18.04
C LEU A 555 -14.70 9.72 19.53
N LYS A 556 -15.93 9.38 19.91
CA LYS A 556 -16.32 9.12 21.30
C LYS A 556 -15.52 7.96 21.91
N LEU A 557 -15.35 6.87 21.18
CA LEU A 557 -14.54 5.72 21.66
C LEU A 557 -13.09 6.12 21.88
N ALA A 558 -12.45 6.83 20.93
CA ALA A 558 -11.06 7.26 21.07
C ALA A 558 -10.87 8.19 22.28
N THR A 559 -11.75 9.16 22.46
CA THR A 559 -11.70 10.13 23.57
C THR A 559 -11.98 9.48 24.93
N GLU A 560 -12.91 8.51 25.01
CA GLU A 560 -13.14 7.70 26.20
C GLU A 560 -11.86 6.91 26.58
N LYS A 561 -11.28 6.16 25.64
CA LYS A 561 -10.08 5.33 25.89
C LYS A 561 -8.81 6.14 26.18
N ALA A 562 -8.79 7.39 25.73
CA ALA A 562 -7.69 8.33 26.03
C ALA A 562 -7.93 9.14 27.30
N ASN A 563 -9.04 8.96 28.00
CA ASN A 563 -9.45 9.80 29.14
C ASN A 563 -9.38 11.30 28.79
N TRP A 564 -10.08 11.69 27.71
CA TRP A 564 -10.14 13.07 27.23
C TRP A 564 -10.70 14.03 28.30
N GLY A 565 -10.16 15.25 28.33
CA GLY A 565 -10.64 16.31 29.22
C GLY A 565 -10.08 16.26 30.64
N GLN A 566 -9.23 15.29 30.99
CA GLN A 566 -8.55 15.30 32.28
C GLN A 566 -7.57 16.48 32.37
N LYS A 567 -7.54 17.17 33.52
CA LYS A 567 -6.61 18.26 33.79
C LYS A 567 -5.15 17.73 33.74
N ARG A 568 -4.30 18.39 32.96
CA ARG A 568 -2.91 18.02 32.78
C ARG A 568 -1.97 19.07 33.37
N PRO A 569 -0.74 18.66 33.77
CA PRO A 569 0.30 19.61 34.14
C PRO A 569 0.64 20.56 33.00
N ARG A 570 1.17 21.72 33.32
CA ARG A 570 1.69 22.68 32.32
C ARG A 570 2.78 22.03 31.46
N GLY A 571 2.74 22.23 30.17
CA GLY A 571 3.61 21.57 29.20
C GLY A 571 3.14 20.19 28.75
N GLU A 572 2.04 19.66 29.31
CA GLU A 572 1.38 18.46 28.81
C GLU A 572 0.03 18.81 28.15
N GLY A 573 -0.29 18.11 27.07
CA GLY A 573 -1.53 18.37 26.33
C GLY A 573 -2.08 17.12 25.65
N GLN A 574 -3.37 17.16 25.40
CA GLN A 574 -4.07 16.23 24.50
C GLN A 574 -4.55 16.96 23.27
N GLY A 575 -4.54 16.27 22.15
CA GLY A 575 -5.16 16.70 20.89
C GLY A 575 -5.76 15.51 20.19
N PHE A 576 -6.80 15.71 19.42
CA PHE A 576 -7.39 14.68 18.58
C PHE A 576 -7.51 15.13 17.14
N ALA A 577 -7.72 14.16 16.25
CA ALA A 577 -8.13 14.37 14.88
C ALA A 577 -8.93 13.18 14.36
N ILE A 578 -9.74 13.42 13.33
CA ILE A 578 -10.57 12.42 12.67
C ILE A 578 -10.26 12.34 11.18
N CYS A 579 -10.48 11.16 10.60
CA CYS A 579 -10.32 10.92 9.17
C CYS A 579 -11.34 9.90 8.67
N PHE A 580 -11.91 10.18 7.51
CA PHE A 580 -12.63 9.22 6.69
C PHE A 580 -11.86 9.01 5.41
N ALA A 581 -11.32 7.82 5.23
CA ALA A 581 -10.58 7.45 4.03
C ALA A 581 -10.78 5.96 3.73
N ASN A 582 -10.78 5.57 2.45
CA ASN A 582 -10.94 4.18 2.02
C ASN A 582 -12.17 3.48 2.65
N ASN A 583 -13.26 4.23 2.90
CA ASN A 583 -14.50 3.82 3.58
C ASN A 583 -14.31 3.39 5.05
N ALA A 584 -13.19 3.70 5.68
CA ALA A 584 -12.97 3.51 7.12
C ALA A 584 -13.08 4.84 7.87
N TYR A 585 -13.56 4.78 9.11
CA TYR A 585 -13.66 5.90 10.03
C TYR A 585 -12.58 5.75 11.10
N VAL A 586 -11.79 6.78 11.31
CA VAL A 586 -10.70 6.77 12.28
C VAL A 586 -10.71 8.04 13.12
N ALA A 587 -10.54 7.89 14.42
CA ALA A 587 -10.22 8.98 15.34
C ALA A 587 -8.95 8.63 16.11
N ILE A 588 -8.06 9.61 16.27
CA ILE A 588 -6.81 9.47 17.04
C ILE A 588 -6.77 10.56 18.09
N VAL A 589 -6.40 10.17 19.31
CA VAL A 589 -6.02 11.08 20.39
C VAL A 589 -4.54 10.91 20.68
N ALA A 590 -3.80 12.02 20.73
CA ALA A 590 -2.40 12.08 21.10
C ALA A 590 -2.23 12.74 22.48
N ASP A 591 -1.39 12.13 23.32
CA ASP A 591 -0.90 12.69 24.58
C ASP A 591 0.56 13.09 24.41
N VAL A 592 0.87 14.36 24.64
CA VAL A 592 2.24 14.86 24.50
C VAL A 592 2.72 15.56 25.77
N ALA A 593 4.04 15.60 25.91
CA ALA A 593 4.73 16.51 26.83
C ALA A 593 5.75 17.34 26.04
N VAL A 594 5.79 18.64 26.30
CA VAL A 594 6.77 19.56 25.73
C VAL A 594 7.50 20.23 26.89
N SER A 595 8.83 20.05 26.93
CA SER A 595 9.65 20.71 27.95
C SER A 595 9.70 22.23 27.71
N GLN A 596 10.07 23.01 28.73
CA GLN A 596 10.28 24.47 28.57
C GLN A 596 11.33 24.79 27.49
N THR A 597 12.29 23.90 27.28
CA THR A 597 13.32 24.05 26.24
C THR A 597 12.80 23.66 24.83
N GLY A 598 11.57 23.17 24.73
CA GLY A 598 10.92 22.81 23.46
C GLY A 598 11.11 21.36 23.02
N ALA A 599 11.64 20.47 23.89
CA ALA A 599 11.75 19.05 23.55
C ALA A 599 10.37 18.38 23.62
N LEU A 600 9.95 17.79 22.50
CA LEU A 600 8.70 17.07 22.36
C LEU A 600 8.86 15.60 22.77
N THR A 601 7.90 15.08 23.54
CA THR A 601 7.72 13.67 23.84
C THR A 601 6.28 13.28 23.60
N ILE A 602 6.03 12.29 22.75
CA ILE A 602 4.70 11.72 22.55
C ILE A 602 4.56 10.59 23.58
N LYS A 603 3.67 10.77 24.55
CA LYS A 603 3.48 9.84 25.68
C LYS A 603 2.61 8.65 25.32
N LYS A 604 1.54 8.91 24.54
CA LYS A 604 0.56 7.90 24.16
C LYS A 604 -0.16 8.31 22.87
N LEU A 605 -0.52 7.31 22.07
CA LEU A 605 -1.49 7.43 20.97
C LEU A 605 -2.63 6.46 21.23
N THR A 606 -3.85 6.92 21.05
CA THR A 606 -5.05 6.09 21.16
C THR A 606 -5.86 6.25 19.88
N ALA A 607 -6.06 5.16 19.14
CA ALA A 607 -6.88 5.13 17.93
C ALA A 607 -8.16 4.35 18.16
N ALA A 608 -9.27 4.84 17.63
CA ALA A 608 -10.50 4.08 17.44
C ALA A 608 -10.84 4.02 15.95
N VAL A 609 -11.26 2.85 15.47
CA VAL A 609 -11.42 2.54 14.05
C VAL A 609 -12.72 1.77 13.81
N ASP A 610 -13.52 2.19 12.83
CA ASP A 610 -14.55 1.37 12.19
C ASP A 610 -14.09 1.03 10.77
N ALA A 611 -13.75 -0.24 10.56
CA ALA A 611 -13.30 -0.78 9.27
C ALA A 611 -14.11 -2.01 8.84
N GLY A 612 -15.32 -2.18 9.36
CA GLY A 612 -16.15 -3.35 9.12
C GLY A 612 -15.54 -4.62 9.74
N THR A 613 -15.73 -5.76 9.09
CA THR A 613 -15.19 -7.06 9.54
C THR A 613 -13.67 -7.05 9.53
N ILE A 614 -13.06 -7.28 10.70
CA ILE A 614 -11.60 -7.44 10.83
C ILE A 614 -11.23 -8.87 10.47
N VAL A 615 -10.41 -9.04 9.43
CA VAL A 615 -10.00 -10.37 8.93
C VAL A 615 -8.93 -10.98 9.83
N ASN A 616 -7.82 -10.26 10.07
CA ASN A 616 -6.75 -10.69 10.97
C ASN A 616 -6.47 -9.58 11.99
N LEU A 617 -6.81 -9.81 13.24
CA LEU A 617 -6.73 -8.78 14.27
C LEU A 617 -5.30 -8.27 14.49
N SER A 618 -4.29 -9.16 14.55
CA SER A 618 -2.89 -8.73 14.72
C SER A 618 -2.37 -7.93 13.52
N GLY A 619 -2.77 -8.30 12.30
CA GLY A 619 -2.45 -7.53 11.09
C GLY A 619 -3.14 -6.17 11.07
N ALA A 620 -4.40 -6.10 11.48
CA ALA A 620 -5.18 -4.86 11.55
C ALA A 620 -4.56 -3.86 12.56
N GLU A 621 -4.23 -4.32 13.76
CA GLU A 621 -3.54 -3.50 14.78
C GLU A 621 -2.19 -2.99 14.26
N ALA A 622 -1.38 -3.86 13.65
CA ALA A 622 -0.09 -3.47 13.09
C ALA A 622 -0.23 -2.41 11.97
N GLN A 623 -1.30 -2.48 11.16
CA GLN A 623 -1.57 -1.46 10.15
C GLN A 623 -1.93 -0.10 10.76
N VAL A 624 -2.77 -0.05 11.78
CA VAL A 624 -3.14 1.18 12.48
C VAL A 624 -1.94 1.78 13.20
N GLN A 625 -1.20 0.97 13.98
CA GLN A 625 0.00 1.40 14.68
C GLN A 625 1.07 1.94 13.74
N GLY A 626 1.39 1.19 12.68
CA GLY A 626 2.36 1.60 11.67
C GLY A 626 1.92 2.86 10.91
N SER A 627 0.62 3.05 10.65
CA SER A 627 0.07 4.27 10.05
C SER A 627 0.29 5.49 10.94
N MET A 628 0.00 5.39 12.24
CA MET A 628 0.20 6.48 13.18
C MET A 628 1.67 6.87 13.29
N LEU A 629 2.57 5.89 13.42
CA LEU A 629 4.02 6.15 13.52
C LEU A 629 4.58 6.77 12.23
N ASP A 630 4.09 6.35 11.07
CA ASP A 630 4.48 6.88 9.76
C ASP A 630 4.03 8.34 9.59
N GLY A 631 2.76 8.65 9.96
CA GLY A 631 2.22 10.01 9.97
C GLY A 631 3.00 10.95 10.90
N ILE A 632 3.37 10.49 12.10
CA ILE A 632 4.19 11.24 13.04
C ILE A 632 5.61 11.44 12.50
N SER A 633 6.22 10.40 11.92
CA SER A 633 7.54 10.49 11.30
C SER A 633 7.58 11.56 10.22
N ALA A 634 6.55 11.59 9.37
CA ALA A 634 6.38 12.59 8.33
C ALA A 634 6.23 14.01 8.89
N ALA A 635 5.41 14.16 9.95
CA ALA A 635 5.15 15.46 10.56
C ALA A 635 6.35 16.02 11.34
N TRP A 636 7.17 15.17 11.93
CA TRP A 636 8.22 15.61 12.85
C TRP A 636 9.58 15.76 12.19
N PHE A 637 9.92 14.91 11.21
CA PHE A 637 11.29 14.80 10.72
C PHE A 637 11.46 14.95 9.21
N GLN A 638 10.47 14.54 8.41
CA GLN A 638 10.72 14.26 7.00
C GLN A 638 10.51 15.47 6.11
N LYS A 639 11.47 15.71 5.22
CA LYS A 639 11.41 16.79 4.23
C LYS A 639 12.34 16.48 3.06
N VAL A 640 11.84 16.67 1.84
CA VAL A 640 12.67 16.78 0.63
C VAL A 640 12.60 18.20 0.14
N THR A 641 13.78 18.80 -0.08
CA THR A 641 13.97 20.13 -0.64
C THR A 641 14.48 19.99 -2.07
N ILE A 642 13.91 20.75 -2.98
CA ILE A 642 14.40 20.83 -4.37
C ILE A 642 15.33 22.01 -4.48
N GLU A 643 16.53 21.76 -5.00
CA GLU A 643 17.56 22.75 -5.26
C GLU A 643 18.12 22.52 -6.66
N ARG A 644 18.11 23.54 -7.50
CA ARG A 644 18.57 23.44 -8.89
C ARG A 644 17.97 22.23 -9.65
N GLY A 645 16.67 22.02 -9.49
CA GLY A 645 15.94 20.96 -10.18
C GLY A 645 16.26 19.52 -9.71
N ALA A 646 16.91 19.35 -8.56
CA ALA A 646 17.28 18.06 -7.98
C ALA A 646 16.89 17.98 -6.49
N ALA A 647 16.74 16.77 -5.96
CA ALA A 647 16.51 16.56 -4.54
C ALA A 647 17.80 16.75 -3.72
N ALA A 648 17.76 17.57 -2.67
CA ALA A 648 18.90 17.85 -1.79
C ALA A 648 19.15 16.69 -0.78
N GLN A 649 18.08 15.98 -0.36
CA GLN A 649 18.16 14.86 0.55
C GLN A 649 18.26 13.55 -0.23
N THR A 650 19.44 12.94 -0.21
CA THR A 650 19.74 11.75 -1.02
C THR A 650 20.04 10.49 -0.18
N ASN A 651 20.00 10.56 1.15
CA ASN A 651 20.21 9.41 2.01
C ASN A 651 19.68 9.70 3.43
N PHE A 652 19.55 8.70 4.29
CA PHE A 652 19.04 8.78 5.67
C PHE A 652 19.81 9.72 6.61
N ASN A 653 21.06 10.05 6.32
CA ASN A 653 21.80 11.06 7.07
C ASN A 653 21.31 12.50 6.82
N LYS A 654 20.64 12.73 5.69
CA LYS A 654 20.01 14.01 5.31
C LYS A 654 18.48 13.98 5.36
N TYR A 655 17.90 12.79 5.51
CA TYR A 655 16.46 12.54 5.59
C TYR A 655 16.16 11.79 6.88
N PRO A 656 16.11 12.48 8.02
CA PRO A 656 15.83 11.85 9.30
C PRO A 656 14.40 11.29 9.32
N MET A 657 14.24 10.19 10.05
CA MET A 657 12.95 9.51 10.26
C MET A 657 12.81 9.20 11.76
N LEU A 658 11.59 8.91 12.19
CA LEU A 658 11.31 8.48 13.55
C LEU A 658 12.20 7.28 13.94
N ARG A 659 12.81 7.34 15.09
CA ARG A 659 13.64 6.27 15.68
C ARG A 659 13.00 5.76 16.95
N MET A 660 13.45 4.60 17.43
CA MET A 660 12.91 3.94 18.62
C MET A 660 12.86 4.85 19.87
N ASN A 661 13.85 5.73 20.04
CA ASN A 661 13.91 6.68 21.16
C ASN A 661 12.87 7.82 21.07
N HIS A 662 12.26 8.03 19.91
CA HIS A 662 11.19 9.03 19.72
C HIS A 662 9.80 8.36 19.62
N ALA A 663 9.75 7.03 19.48
CA ALA A 663 8.50 6.32 19.38
C ALA A 663 7.71 6.42 20.70
N PRO A 664 6.40 6.66 20.64
CA PRO A 664 5.55 6.67 21.83
C PRO A 664 5.58 5.30 22.50
N PRO A 665 5.72 5.24 23.84
CA PRO A 665 5.76 3.96 24.57
C PRO A 665 4.43 3.20 24.56
N VAL A 666 3.32 3.90 24.29
CA VAL A 666 1.98 3.31 24.26
C VAL A 666 1.27 3.73 22.96
N VAL A 667 0.84 2.72 22.19
CA VAL A 667 0.08 2.88 20.96
C VAL A 667 -1.12 1.93 20.99
N ASP A 668 -2.26 2.42 21.48
CA ASP A 668 -3.47 1.64 21.70
C ASP A 668 -4.40 1.73 20.49
N VAL A 669 -4.97 0.59 20.11
CA VAL A 669 -5.90 0.49 18.97
C VAL A 669 -7.19 -0.20 19.43
N HIS A 670 -8.32 0.43 19.13
CA HIS A 670 -9.66 -0.06 19.45
C HIS A 670 -10.50 -0.13 18.17
N PHE A 671 -11.10 -1.28 17.91
CA PHE A 671 -12.00 -1.46 16.76
C PHE A 671 -13.45 -1.44 17.18
N ILE A 672 -14.30 -0.79 16.40
CA ILE A 672 -15.75 -0.97 16.50
C ILE A 672 -16.10 -2.35 15.97
N THR A 673 -16.79 -3.17 16.77
CA THR A 673 -17.28 -4.48 16.32
C THR A 673 -18.34 -4.30 15.25
N SER A 674 -18.15 -4.94 14.10
CA SER A 674 -19.05 -4.84 12.95
C SER A 674 -19.11 -6.15 12.17
N SER A 675 -20.30 -6.49 11.65
CA SER A 675 -20.53 -7.56 10.69
C SER A 675 -20.58 -7.06 9.23
N ALA A 676 -20.44 -5.76 9.02
CA ALA A 676 -20.36 -5.18 7.68
C ALA A 676 -19.12 -5.71 6.93
N PRO A 677 -19.14 -5.74 5.59
CA PRO A 677 -17.95 -6.09 4.82
C PRO A 677 -16.72 -5.27 5.23
N PRO A 678 -15.50 -5.84 5.13
CA PRO A 678 -14.27 -5.11 5.47
C PRO A 678 -14.10 -3.90 4.55
N THR A 679 -13.57 -2.81 5.12
CA THR A 679 -13.15 -1.62 4.39
C THR A 679 -11.62 -1.52 4.32
N GLY A 680 -11.07 -0.44 3.74
CA GLY A 680 -9.65 -0.23 3.69
C GLY A 680 -9.06 0.12 5.06
N LEU A 681 -7.92 -0.47 5.43
CA LEU A 681 -7.29 -0.25 6.74
C LEU A 681 -5.79 0.10 6.67
N GLY A 682 -5.15 -0.10 5.53
CA GLY A 682 -3.71 0.13 5.38
C GLY A 682 -3.27 1.59 5.50
N GLU A 683 -4.18 2.55 5.30
CA GLU A 683 -3.90 3.97 5.14
C GLU A 683 -4.64 4.89 6.11
N PRO A 684 -5.94 4.64 6.47
CA PRO A 684 -6.80 5.66 7.10
C PRO A 684 -6.33 6.21 8.45
N ALA A 685 -5.49 5.49 9.19
CA ALA A 685 -4.96 5.96 10.46
C ALA A 685 -3.69 6.84 10.35
N LEU A 686 -3.15 7.03 9.14
CA LEU A 686 -2.00 7.90 8.93
C LEU A 686 -2.38 9.39 8.96
N PRO A 687 -3.40 9.84 8.21
CA PRO A 687 -3.73 11.26 8.10
C PRO A 687 -4.06 11.94 9.44
N PRO A 688 -4.83 11.35 10.36
CA PRO A 688 -5.19 12.02 11.62
C PRO A 688 -4.07 12.02 12.67
N ALA A 689 -2.98 11.26 12.49
CA ALA A 689 -1.91 11.18 13.47
C ALA A 689 -1.13 12.50 13.62
N ALA A 690 -0.79 13.13 12.52
CA ALA A 690 -0.06 14.40 12.51
C ALA A 690 -0.86 15.54 13.17
N PRO A 691 -2.13 15.81 12.79
CA PRO A 691 -2.91 16.88 13.43
C PRO A 691 -3.24 16.59 14.87
N ALA A 692 -3.48 15.34 15.28
CA ALA A 692 -3.68 15.00 16.70
C ALA A 692 -2.47 15.43 17.54
N VAL A 693 -1.24 15.16 17.09
CA VAL A 693 -0.01 15.60 17.78
C VAL A 693 0.14 17.12 17.75
N CYS A 694 -0.13 17.78 16.60
CA CYS A 694 -0.03 19.24 16.50
C CYS A 694 -1.03 19.97 17.41
N ASN A 695 -2.25 19.46 17.51
CA ASN A 695 -3.29 19.97 18.40
C ASN A 695 -2.93 19.74 19.89
N ALA A 696 -2.32 18.58 20.21
CA ALA A 696 -1.79 18.29 21.55
C ALA A 696 -0.64 19.24 21.95
N ILE A 697 0.26 19.58 21.00
CA ILE A 697 1.32 20.57 21.19
C ILE A 697 0.70 21.94 21.48
N PHE A 698 -0.35 22.34 20.77
CA PHE A 698 -1.02 23.60 21.05
C PHE A 698 -1.65 23.60 22.45
N ALA A 699 -2.34 22.54 22.83
CA ALA A 699 -2.91 22.41 24.18
C ALA A 699 -1.84 22.48 25.27
N ALA A 700 -0.63 21.94 25.03
CA ALA A 700 0.48 21.96 25.97
C ALA A 700 1.19 23.32 26.08
N THR A 701 1.30 24.07 24.96
CA THR A 701 2.24 25.21 24.84
C THR A 701 1.60 26.51 24.34
N GLY A 702 0.40 26.48 23.80
CA GLY A 702 -0.24 27.59 23.07
C GLY A 702 0.33 27.87 21.68
N LYS A 703 1.21 27.00 21.16
CA LYS A 703 1.86 27.19 19.85
C LYS A 703 1.23 26.36 18.76
N ARG A 704 0.79 27.01 17.68
CA ARG A 704 0.27 26.36 16.47
C ARG A 704 1.38 25.92 15.54
N ILE A 705 1.28 24.69 15.04
CA ILE A 705 2.16 24.15 14.00
C ILE A 705 1.44 24.26 12.67
N ARG A 706 1.88 25.20 11.85
CA ARG A 706 1.31 25.47 10.52
C ARG A 706 2.27 25.17 9.36
N THR A 707 3.48 24.69 9.69
CA THR A 707 4.48 24.26 8.70
C THR A 707 5.12 22.98 9.17
N LEU A 708 5.20 21.98 8.30
CA LEU A 708 5.90 20.72 8.52
C LEU A 708 7.27 20.71 7.82
N PRO A 709 8.23 19.94 8.35
CA PRO A 709 8.21 19.24 9.63
C PRO A 709 8.28 20.20 10.83
N ILE A 710 7.88 19.66 12.00
CA ILE A 710 7.96 20.40 13.27
C ILE A 710 9.42 20.78 13.53
N ALA A 711 9.72 22.09 13.54
CA ALA A 711 11.08 22.54 13.65
C ALA A 711 11.58 22.49 15.11
N ASP A 712 12.80 22.02 15.29
CA ASP A 712 13.46 22.03 16.60
C ASP A 712 13.55 23.45 17.17
N GLY A 713 13.31 23.58 18.48
CA GLY A 713 13.39 24.84 19.20
C GLY A 713 12.18 25.78 19.02
N THR A 714 11.26 25.52 18.09
CA THR A 714 10.03 26.35 17.91
C THR A 714 9.00 26.13 19.03
N LEU A 715 9.09 25.03 19.75
CA LEU A 715 8.14 24.64 20.78
C LEU A 715 8.44 25.19 22.18
N ARG A 716 9.51 25.99 22.36
CA ARG A 716 9.85 26.61 23.66
C ARG A 716 8.68 27.44 24.18
N TRP A 717 8.39 27.33 25.46
CA TRP A 717 7.33 28.07 26.14
C TRP A 717 7.78 28.58 27.50
N THR A 718 7.15 29.63 28.04
CA THR A 718 7.50 30.32 29.29
C THR A 718 6.49 30.03 30.39
#